data_a9037cf2a9d8f2b55d2733e7cf7301f8
#
_entry.id   a9037cf2a9d8f2b55d2733e7cf7301f8
#
_cell.length_a   1.000
_cell.length_b   1.000
_cell.length_c   1.000
_cell.angle_alpha   90.00
_cell.angle_beta   90.00
_cell.angle_gamma   90.00
#
_symmetry.space_group_name_H-M   'P 1'
#
loop_
_entity.id
_entity.type
_entity.pdbx_description
1 polymer ?
#
loop_
_entity_poly.entity_id
_entity_poly.type
_entity_poly.pdbx_seq_one_letter_code
_entity_poly.pdbx_strand_id
1 'polypeptide(L)'
;MPHHSGAELPGAQALRQMAAQSDSRGLFSDRAPDPAYAGLFLNRELSWLAFDRRVLAEAADETLPVYERLKFLSIYCSNLDEFYMVRVGGLLDRALLQPWHTETVTGLTPREQLRAIYDETARQQKDFEALWRKVTAALAKQHVEILDFDRLDEADEVLLRRRFDALRPLLSPQVLDAEHPLPFLRNREQYVLVRFAGKRGGAGLVPTTQLPKFFRLTVDGVQKLALTAPLVAHFAPLLFGERRVRETAIVRVTRNADISVRDIMDGCDADLRAVMERLLRRRRRLEPVRAQVQGRISDEMRALVRELLGLPKRQLFVTNAPADLSFVLAMPGEFDLAGLTCPEVPPAKNVALQKGDYFAYLAQHDLLLALPYQSINPFVDLLYEAADDPDVVSIKITLYRLAGSSRIAAALAYAAEHGKQVQCLLELRARFDEQSNIDYSRMLEDAGCDILYGLTKYKVHTKLCLITRRCPGGICYYTQVGTGNYNEKTAEQYTDLMLLTSDPAIGRDAAKTFDRLARGETVGETEALWLAPEGYKPQLLAHIEAQTRLGPKGYIGIKVNSMNDADVMARLVRASEAGTEVELFVRGICCLRPGVPGRTEHISVRSIIGRYLEHERIFVFGRGDAQEVFIGSGDLLERNTMRRIEAFTAVTDPNARAEVLEVLSAMRRDNRQAWIMQPDGSYLRPEPAGEPFVSQTYLHTYFAGRTVTKSAPSAPPRPQKKLPWWRRLWIWLWNN
;
A
#
# COMPACT_ATOMS: atom_id res chain seq x y z
N MET A 1 26.60 46.93 -17.43
CA MET A 1 26.11 45.76 -16.67
C MET A 1 24.67 45.50 -17.12
N PRO A 2 24.36 44.40 -17.80
CA PRO A 2 22.96 44.09 -18.14
C PRO A 2 22.28 43.53 -16.94
N HIS A 3 21.08 44.08 -16.62
CA HIS A 3 20.13 43.56 -15.63
C HIS A 3 19.75 42.12 -16.02
N HIS A 4 20.09 41.15 -15.20
CA HIS A 4 19.48 39.84 -15.25
C HIS A 4 18.02 39.97 -14.78
N SER A 5 17.08 39.93 -15.71
CA SER A 5 15.66 39.74 -15.42
C SER A 5 15.49 38.41 -14.68
N GLY A 6 15.08 38.46 -13.41
CA GLY A 6 14.69 37.28 -12.67
C GLY A 6 13.58 36.57 -13.45
N ALA A 7 13.77 35.31 -13.76
CA ALA A 7 12.72 34.47 -14.35
C ALA A 7 11.62 34.31 -13.27
N GLU A 8 10.50 34.98 -13.44
CA GLU A 8 9.31 34.76 -12.61
C GLU A 8 8.71 33.37 -12.91
N LEU A 9 8.24 32.70 -11.88
CA LEU A 9 7.49 31.45 -12.03
C LEU A 9 6.22 31.72 -12.85
N PRO A 10 5.89 30.88 -13.84
CA PRO A 10 4.67 31.03 -14.61
C PRO A 10 3.46 30.85 -13.68
N GLY A 11 2.51 31.77 -13.74
CA GLY A 11 1.26 31.66 -12.99
C GLY A 11 0.46 30.41 -13.37
N ALA A 12 -0.48 30.00 -12.52
CA ALA A 12 -1.30 28.78 -12.69
C ALA A 12 -1.96 28.64 -14.09
N GLN A 13 -2.30 29.76 -14.72
CA GLN A 13 -2.86 29.78 -16.09
C GLN A 13 -1.81 29.44 -17.15
N ALA A 14 -0.58 29.94 -17.00
CA ALA A 14 0.54 29.61 -17.89
C ALA A 14 0.97 28.15 -17.76
N LEU A 15 0.98 27.60 -16.54
CA LEU A 15 1.24 26.17 -16.29
C LEU A 15 0.17 25.27 -16.93
N ARG A 16 -1.09 25.66 -16.91
CA ARG A 16 -2.19 24.95 -17.60
C ARG A 16 -2.01 24.99 -19.12
N GLN A 17 -1.59 26.10 -19.69
CA GLN A 17 -1.28 26.19 -21.12
C GLN A 17 -0.08 25.34 -21.52
N MET A 18 0.96 25.30 -20.68
CA MET A 18 2.13 24.41 -20.86
C MET A 18 1.72 22.94 -20.76
N ALA A 19 0.83 22.58 -19.84
CA ALA A 19 0.30 21.23 -19.73
C ALA A 19 -0.50 20.79 -20.99
N ALA A 20 -1.30 21.69 -21.54
CA ALA A 20 -2.05 21.45 -22.78
C ALA A 20 -1.16 21.31 -24.02
N GLN A 21 0.02 21.95 -24.02
CA GLN A 21 1.01 21.88 -25.10
C GLN A 21 2.03 20.73 -24.89
N SER A 22 2.13 20.19 -23.69
CA SER A 22 2.97 19.01 -23.42
C SER A 22 2.40 17.83 -24.19
N ASP A 23 3.20 17.28 -25.09
CA ASP A 23 2.82 16.07 -25.83
C ASP A 23 2.55 14.96 -24.81
N SER A 24 1.26 14.66 -24.60
CA SER A 24 0.78 13.62 -23.67
C SER A 24 1.12 12.20 -24.13
N ARG A 25 1.65 12.07 -25.36
CA ARG A 25 2.32 10.85 -25.83
C ARG A 25 3.66 10.74 -25.10
N GLY A 26 3.71 9.87 -24.11
CA GLY A 26 4.90 9.65 -23.32
C GLY A 26 6.16 9.40 -24.16
N LEU A 27 7.32 9.86 -23.67
CA LEU A 27 8.64 9.59 -24.27
C LEU A 27 8.91 8.07 -24.41
N PHE A 28 8.18 7.25 -23.68
CA PHE A 28 8.27 5.81 -23.63
C PHE A 28 6.87 5.18 -23.83
N SER A 29 6.37 5.16 -25.08
CA SER A 29 5.28 4.26 -25.47
C SER A 29 5.81 2.80 -25.45
N ASP A 30 5.03 1.77 -25.83
CA ASP A 30 5.42 0.33 -25.86
C ASP A 30 6.71 0.02 -26.68
N ARG A 31 7.68 0.92 -26.70
CA ARG A 31 8.96 0.87 -27.41
C ARG A 31 10.07 0.40 -26.48
N ALA A 32 11.18 -0.04 -27.08
CA ALA A 32 12.42 -0.35 -26.39
C ALA A 32 12.90 0.82 -25.51
N PRO A 33 13.63 0.55 -24.40
CA PRO A 33 14.21 1.59 -23.56
C PRO A 33 14.98 2.62 -24.39
N ASP A 34 14.82 3.91 -24.05
CA ASP A 34 15.57 4.96 -24.72
C ASP A 34 17.06 4.87 -24.30
N PRO A 35 17.99 4.68 -25.27
CA PRO A 35 19.42 4.59 -24.99
C PRO A 35 19.99 5.80 -24.23
N ALA A 36 19.36 6.97 -24.37
CA ALA A 36 19.77 8.19 -23.68
C ALA A 36 19.71 8.06 -22.15
N TYR A 37 18.89 7.15 -21.61
CA TYR A 37 18.73 6.89 -20.19
C TYR A 37 19.29 5.54 -19.75
N ALA A 38 20.09 4.89 -20.59
CA ALA A 38 20.71 3.61 -20.27
C ALA A 38 21.51 3.69 -18.97
N GLY A 39 21.28 2.74 -18.06
CA GLY A 39 21.95 2.68 -16.77
C GLY A 39 21.46 3.67 -15.71
N LEU A 40 20.54 4.59 -16.02
CA LEU A 40 19.95 5.52 -15.05
C LEU A 40 18.71 4.94 -14.36
N PHE A 41 18.11 3.93 -14.95
CA PHE A 41 16.87 3.33 -14.44
C PHE A 41 17.10 1.91 -13.95
N LEU A 42 16.29 1.51 -12.96
CA LEU A 42 16.31 0.19 -12.34
C LEU A 42 15.06 -0.61 -12.72
N ASN A 43 15.21 -1.94 -12.81
CA ASN A 43 14.07 -2.82 -12.97
C ASN A 43 13.13 -2.70 -11.78
N ARG A 44 11.85 -2.60 -12.06
CA ARG A 44 10.78 -2.39 -11.09
C ARG A 44 10.69 -3.51 -10.03
N GLU A 45 10.83 -4.77 -10.44
CA GLU A 45 10.68 -5.91 -9.56
C GLU A 45 11.89 -6.07 -8.63
N LEU A 46 13.09 -5.76 -9.14
CA LEU A 46 14.30 -5.74 -8.31
C LEU A 46 14.30 -4.56 -7.34
N SER A 47 13.79 -3.40 -7.75
CA SER A 47 13.58 -2.26 -6.86
C SER A 47 12.57 -2.59 -5.75
N TRP A 48 11.52 -3.39 -6.05
CA TRP A 48 10.58 -3.87 -5.05
C TRP A 48 11.24 -4.82 -4.05
N LEU A 49 12.08 -5.75 -4.50
CA LEU A 49 12.86 -6.63 -3.61
C LEU A 49 13.84 -5.83 -2.72
N ALA A 50 14.45 -4.78 -3.27
CA ALA A 50 15.28 -3.87 -2.47
C ALA A 50 14.47 -3.12 -1.39
N PHE A 51 13.19 -2.80 -1.64
CA PHE A 51 12.29 -2.29 -0.61
C PHE A 51 12.03 -3.34 0.47
N ASP A 52 11.64 -4.56 0.10
CA ASP A 52 11.31 -5.60 1.07
C ASP A 52 12.53 -6.01 1.91
N ARG A 53 13.75 -5.91 1.33
CA ARG A 53 15.01 -6.06 2.06
C ARG A 53 15.20 -5.00 3.14
N ARG A 54 14.77 -3.74 2.91
CA ARG A 54 14.81 -2.70 3.95
C ARG A 54 13.80 -3.00 5.07
N VAL A 55 12.61 -3.52 4.74
CA VAL A 55 11.65 -4.02 5.74
C VAL A 55 12.25 -5.14 6.58
N LEU A 56 12.94 -6.09 5.95
CA LEU A 56 13.64 -7.17 6.64
C LEU A 56 14.74 -6.63 7.58
N ALA A 57 15.45 -5.58 7.16
CA ALA A 57 16.55 -4.99 7.92
C ALA A 57 16.09 -4.33 9.23
N GLU A 58 14.81 -3.90 9.36
CA GLU A 58 14.25 -3.39 10.61
C GLU A 58 14.27 -4.45 11.72
N ALA A 59 14.21 -5.74 11.37
CA ALA A 59 14.36 -6.81 12.35
C ALA A 59 15.78 -6.92 12.95
N ALA A 60 16.77 -6.30 12.31
CA ALA A 60 18.15 -6.23 12.82
C ALA A 60 18.37 -5.10 13.84
N ASP A 61 17.50 -4.11 13.88
CA ASP A 61 17.63 -2.94 14.77
C ASP A 61 17.35 -3.32 16.23
N GLU A 62 18.43 -3.41 17.04
CA GLU A 62 18.34 -3.81 18.43
C GLU A 62 17.77 -2.70 19.34
N THR A 63 17.58 -1.49 18.82
CA THR A 63 16.89 -0.42 19.56
C THR A 63 15.38 -0.60 19.58
N LEU A 64 14.84 -1.44 18.67
CA LEU A 64 13.43 -1.80 18.67
C LEU A 64 13.15 -2.93 19.67
N PRO A 65 12.02 -2.89 20.39
CA PRO A 65 11.55 -3.99 21.21
C PRO A 65 11.50 -5.30 20.41
N VAL A 66 11.82 -6.42 21.04
CA VAL A 66 12.05 -7.70 20.33
C VAL A 66 10.83 -8.20 19.58
N TYR A 67 9.61 -7.97 20.09
CA TYR A 67 8.39 -8.36 19.37
C TYR A 67 8.15 -7.50 18.13
N GLU A 68 8.52 -6.21 18.14
CA GLU A 68 8.46 -5.37 16.94
C GLU A 68 9.38 -5.92 15.83
N ARG A 69 10.58 -6.35 16.20
CA ARG A 69 11.53 -7.01 15.30
C ARG A 69 10.94 -8.29 14.71
N LEU A 70 10.24 -9.09 15.53
CA LEU A 70 9.53 -10.29 15.07
C LEU A 70 8.38 -9.93 14.11
N LYS A 71 7.65 -8.85 14.36
CA LYS A 71 6.62 -8.34 13.42
C LYS A 71 7.21 -7.98 12.05
N PHE A 72 8.39 -7.34 12.00
CA PHE A 72 9.02 -7.01 10.73
C PHE A 72 9.41 -8.26 9.92
N LEU A 73 9.83 -9.37 10.57
CA LEU A 73 10.02 -10.65 9.89
C LEU A 73 8.70 -11.18 9.29
N SER A 74 7.60 -11.06 10.01
CA SER A 74 6.28 -11.47 9.53
C SER A 74 5.79 -10.59 8.35
N ILE A 75 6.01 -9.28 8.42
CA ILE A 75 5.67 -8.33 7.36
C ILE A 75 6.47 -8.64 6.09
N TYR A 76 7.78 -8.87 6.20
CA TYR A 76 8.62 -9.28 5.07
C TYR A 76 8.08 -10.54 4.38
N CYS A 77 7.74 -11.58 5.15
CA CYS A 77 7.19 -12.82 4.59
C CYS A 77 5.84 -12.59 3.90
N SER A 78 4.96 -11.79 4.48
CA SER A 78 3.65 -11.45 3.91
C SER A 78 3.77 -10.64 2.62
N ASN A 79 4.66 -9.65 2.60
CA ASN A 79 4.97 -8.86 1.42
C ASN A 79 5.51 -9.74 0.28
N LEU A 80 6.44 -10.62 0.61
CA LEU A 80 7.04 -11.54 -0.37
C LEU A 80 5.99 -12.52 -0.94
N ASP A 81 5.06 -13.01 -0.12
CA ASP A 81 3.94 -13.83 -0.59
C ASP A 81 3.09 -13.07 -1.61
N GLU A 82 2.69 -11.83 -1.31
CA GLU A 82 1.90 -11.00 -2.22
C GLU A 82 2.66 -10.73 -3.53
N PHE A 83 3.95 -10.41 -3.43
CA PHE A 83 4.81 -10.20 -4.59
C PHE A 83 4.83 -11.44 -5.52
N TYR A 84 5.00 -12.64 -4.94
CA TYR A 84 4.98 -13.87 -5.72
C TYR A 84 3.61 -14.15 -6.33
N MET A 85 2.53 -14.00 -5.56
CA MET A 85 1.17 -14.21 -6.06
C MET A 85 0.81 -13.31 -7.24
N VAL A 86 1.25 -12.05 -7.18
CA VAL A 86 0.79 -11.02 -8.12
C VAL A 86 1.82 -10.75 -9.21
N ARG A 87 3.07 -10.49 -8.82
CA ARG A 87 4.09 -10.02 -9.78
C ARG A 87 4.80 -11.17 -10.46
N VAL A 88 5.26 -12.14 -9.68
CA VAL A 88 5.92 -13.33 -10.24
C VAL A 88 4.92 -14.16 -11.04
N GLY A 89 3.68 -14.30 -10.55
CA GLY A 89 2.60 -14.95 -11.29
C GLY A 89 2.40 -14.34 -12.67
N GLY A 90 2.19 -13.01 -12.74
CA GLY A 90 2.03 -12.32 -14.02
C GLY A 90 3.27 -12.35 -14.94
N LEU A 91 4.50 -12.41 -14.36
CA LEU A 91 5.72 -12.60 -15.15
C LEU A 91 5.86 -14.02 -15.71
N LEU A 92 5.43 -15.04 -14.97
CA LEU A 92 5.39 -16.44 -15.47
C LEU A 92 4.43 -16.57 -16.64
N ASP A 93 3.24 -15.97 -16.55
CA ASP A 93 2.27 -15.96 -17.65
C ASP A 93 2.85 -15.27 -18.89
N ARG A 94 3.52 -14.12 -18.72
CA ARG A 94 4.21 -13.43 -19.84
C ARG A 94 5.37 -14.26 -20.39
N ALA A 95 6.15 -14.93 -19.56
CA ALA A 95 7.25 -15.77 -20.02
C ALA A 95 6.78 -16.95 -20.89
N LEU A 96 5.53 -17.40 -20.74
CA LEU A 96 4.89 -18.40 -21.57
C LEU A 96 4.25 -17.82 -22.84
N LEU A 97 3.49 -16.71 -22.69
CA LEU A 97 2.69 -16.14 -23.77
C LEU A 97 3.47 -15.17 -24.66
N GLN A 98 4.40 -14.40 -24.08
CA GLN A 98 5.16 -13.33 -24.75
C GLN A 98 6.64 -13.36 -24.33
N PRO A 99 7.38 -14.44 -24.56
CA PRO A 99 8.74 -14.63 -24.04
C PRO A 99 9.77 -13.60 -24.55
N TRP A 100 9.49 -12.98 -25.71
CA TRP A 100 10.34 -11.96 -26.35
C TRP A 100 10.01 -10.54 -25.92
N HIS A 101 8.90 -10.31 -25.22
CA HIS A 101 8.52 -8.97 -24.79
C HIS A 101 9.52 -8.45 -23.76
N THR A 102 10.08 -7.28 -24.00
CA THR A 102 10.98 -6.60 -23.07
C THR A 102 10.21 -5.54 -22.30
N GLU A 103 10.53 -5.35 -21.01
CA GLU A 103 9.96 -4.24 -20.26
C GLU A 103 10.59 -2.90 -20.67
N THR A 104 9.83 -1.82 -20.56
CA THR A 104 10.10 -0.53 -21.22
C THR A 104 11.23 0.29 -20.59
N VAL A 105 11.71 -0.05 -19.40
CA VAL A 105 12.65 0.78 -18.62
C VAL A 105 14.08 0.24 -18.68
N THR A 106 14.27 -1.08 -18.49
CA THR A 106 15.59 -1.71 -18.52
C THR A 106 15.78 -2.71 -19.65
N GLY A 107 14.72 -3.02 -20.42
CA GLY A 107 14.77 -3.93 -21.54
C GLY A 107 14.87 -5.41 -21.20
N LEU A 108 14.70 -5.79 -19.93
CA LEU A 108 14.75 -7.18 -19.51
C LEU A 108 13.52 -7.97 -19.99
N THR A 109 13.75 -9.16 -20.54
CA THR A 109 12.70 -10.12 -20.85
C THR A 109 12.05 -10.68 -19.57
N PRO A 110 10.84 -11.25 -19.62
CA PRO A 110 10.20 -11.88 -18.47
C PRO A 110 11.07 -12.98 -17.83
N ARG A 111 11.81 -13.76 -18.65
CA ARG A 111 12.69 -14.84 -18.14
C ARG A 111 13.92 -14.28 -17.42
N GLU A 112 14.51 -13.21 -17.90
CA GLU A 112 15.63 -12.54 -17.23
C GLU A 112 15.20 -11.93 -15.91
N GLN A 113 14.04 -11.25 -15.88
CA GLN A 113 13.45 -10.72 -14.65
C GLN A 113 13.18 -11.84 -13.62
N LEU A 114 12.54 -12.94 -14.03
CA LEU A 114 12.29 -14.10 -13.17
C LEU A 114 13.59 -14.68 -12.60
N ARG A 115 14.63 -14.82 -13.43
CA ARG A 115 15.93 -15.31 -12.97
C ARG A 115 16.51 -14.41 -11.90
N ALA A 116 16.54 -13.09 -12.14
CA ALA A 116 17.06 -12.12 -11.19
C ALA A 116 16.25 -12.09 -9.87
N ILE A 117 14.92 -12.21 -9.96
CA ILE A 117 14.01 -12.30 -8.80
C ILE A 117 14.34 -13.53 -7.93
N TYR A 118 14.46 -14.71 -8.53
CA TYR A 118 14.76 -15.93 -7.76
C TYR A 118 16.14 -15.87 -7.12
N ASP A 119 17.14 -15.37 -7.84
CA ASP A 119 18.50 -15.24 -7.33
C ASP A 119 18.55 -14.22 -6.16
N GLU A 120 17.81 -13.10 -6.23
CA GLU A 120 17.72 -12.12 -5.14
C GLU A 120 16.92 -12.67 -3.94
N THR A 121 15.79 -13.33 -4.19
CA THR A 121 15.00 -13.94 -3.12
C THR A 121 15.83 -14.99 -2.36
N ALA A 122 16.64 -15.77 -3.06
CA ALA A 122 17.50 -16.77 -2.42
C ALA A 122 18.61 -16.12 -1.54
N ARG A 123 19.10 -14.93 -1.90
CA ARG A 123 20.02 -14.14 -1.06
C ARG A 123 19.32 -13.64 0.19
N GLN A 124 18.17 -13.00 0.03
CA GLN A 124 17.39 -12.44 1.15
C GLN A 124 16.89 -13.51 2.12
N GLN A 125 16.62 -14.74 1.65
CA GLN A 125 16.26 -15.84 2.52
C GLN A 125 17.36 -16.16 3.53
N LYS A 126 18.65 -16.09 3.15
CA LYS A 126 19.75 -16.31 4.08
C LYS A 126 19.80 -15.24 5.17
N ASP A 127 19.59 -13.97 4.79
CA ASP A 127 19.52 -12.85 5.72
C ASP A 127 18.33 -13.04 6.68
N PHE A 128 17.16 -13.43 6.17
CA PHE A 128 15.97 -13.74 6.93
C PHE A 128 16.20 -14.87 7.96
N GLU A 129 16.80 -16.00 7.56
CA GLU A 129 17.05 -17.10 8.47
C GLU A 129 18.06 -16.74 9.58
N ALA A 130 19.04 -15.90 9.27
CA ALA A 130 19.98 -15.36 10.26
C ALA A 130 19.28 -14.45 11.28
N LEU A 131 18.43 -13.57 10.80
CA LEU A 131 17.65 -12.66 11.66
C LEU A 131 16.60 -13.41 12.48
N TRP A 132 15.90 -14.39 11.89
CA TRP A 132 15.01 -15.28 12.61
C TRP A 132 15.66 -15.88 13.86
N ARG A 133 16.84 -16.50 13.68
CA ARG A 133 17.60 -17.07 14.82
C ARG A 133 17.98 -16.05 15.88
N LYS A 134 18.39 -14.84 15.47
CA LYS A 134 18.75 -13.77 16.41
C LYS A 134 17.55 -13.27 17.19
N VAL A 135 16.43 -13.01 16.49
CA VAL A 135 15.22 -12.45 17.10
C VAL A 135 14.56 -13.46 18.03
N THR A 136 14.47 -14.74 17.63
CA THR A 136 13.89 -15.78 18.50
C THR A 136 14.76 -16.06 19.72
N ALA A 137 16.09 -16.03 19.58
CA ALA A 137 17.00 -16.14 20.73
C ALA A 137 16.88 -14.95 21.70
N ALA A 138 16.64 -13.73 21.17
CA ALA A 138 16.40 -12.57 22.00
C ALA A 138 15.03 -12.65 22.70
N LEU A 139 13.99 -13.17 22.02
CA LEU A 139 12.66 -13.38 22.57
C LEU A 139 12.67 -14.41 23.73
N ALA A 140 13.42 -15.53 23.55
CA ALA A 140 13.58 -16.54 24.58
C ALA A 140 14.19 -15.99 25.88
N LYS A 141 15.14 -15.04 25.80
CA LYS A 141 15.69 -14.32 26.96
C LYS A 141 14.66 -13.50 27.73
N GLN A 142 13.52 -13.23 27.12
CA GLN A 142 12.38 -12.52 27.71
C GLN A 142 11.26 -13.50 28.12
N HIS A 143 11.58 -14.76 28.38
CA HIS A 143 10.66 -15.82 28.81
C HIS A 143 9.50 -16.10 27.83
N VAL A 144 9.68 -15.79 26.53
CA VAL A 144 8.78 -16.16 25.45
C VAL A 144 9.59 -16.98 24.44
N GLU A 145 9.39 -18.29 24.42
CA GLU A 145 10.17 -19.22 23.62
C GLU A 145 9.33 -19.78 22.46
N ILE A 146 9.87 -19.78 21.24
CA ILE A 146 9.32 -20.52 20.10
C ILE A 146 10.04 -21.86 20.05
N LEU A 147 9.30 -22.95 20.26
CA LEU A 147 9.89 -24.29 20.39
C LEU A 147 10.57 -24.73 19.09
N ASP A 148 11.80 -25.23 19.26
CA ASP A 148 12.58 -25.90 18.23
C ASP A 148 12.38 -27.42 18.34
N PHE A 149 11.65 -28.02 17.40
CA PHE A 149 11.32 -29.44 17.42
C PHE A 149 12.53 -30.35 17.18
N ASP A 150 13.68 -29.81 16.79
CA ASP A 150 14.96 -30.55 16.73
C ASP A 150 15.67 -30.62 18.12
N ARG A 151 15.17 -29.90 19.14
CA ARG A 151 15.83 -29.71 20.44
C ARG A 151 14.86 -29.73 21.63
N LEU A 152 13.83 -30.54 21.57
CA LEU A 152 12.85 -30.67 22.64
C LEU A 152 13.48 -31.34 23.87
N ASP A 153 13.12 -30.87 25.07
CA ASP A 153 13.37 -31.57 26.31
C ASP A 153 12.26 -32.59 26.59
N GLU A 154 12.50 -33.47 27.61
CA GLU A 154 11.56 -34.53 27.95
C GLU A 154 10.20 -33.99 28.43
N ALA A 155 10.19 -32.88 29.14
CA ALA A 155 8.96 -32.24 29.65
C ALA A 155 8.14 -31.69 28.50
N ASP A 156 8.79 -31.01 27.56
CA ASP A 156 8.14 -30.48 26.35
C ASP A 156 7.58 -31.63 25.50
N GLU A 157 8.35 -32.72 25.30
CA GLU A 157 7.91 -33.86 24.52
C GLU A 157 6.63 -34.51 25.06
N VAL A 158 6.52 -34.66 26.40
CA VAL A 158 5.31 -35.19 27.06
C VAL A 158 4.11 -34.28 26.86
N LEU A 159 4.27 -32.94 27.01
CA LEU A 159 3.19 -31.98 26.83
C LEU A 159 2.76 -31.91 25.37
N LEU A 160 3.69 -31.86 24.44
CA LEU A 160 3.44 -31.85 23.02
C LEU A 160 2.76 -33.13 22.55
N ARG A 161 3.15 -34.29 23.10
CA ARG A 161 2.50 -35.58 22.80
C ARG A 161 1.01 -35.54 23.21
N ARG A 162 0.68 -35.08 24.41
CA ARG A 162 -0.70 -34.92 24.87
C ARG A 162 -1.48 -34.01 23.94
N ARG A 163 -0.88 -32.88 23.50
CA ARG A 163 -1.50 -31.94 22.58
C ARG A 163 -1.72 -32.58 21.21
N PHE A 164 -0.75 -33.32 20.69
CA PHE A 164 -0.86 -34.08 19.44
C PHE A 164 -2.00 -35.13 19.49
N ASP A 165 -2.08 -35.89 20.57
CA ASP A 165 -3.13 -36.91 20.75
C ASP A 165 -4.54 -36.28 20.77
N ALA A 166 -4.68 -35.07 21.31
CA ALA A 166 -5.94 -34.30 21.22
C ALA A 166 -6.25 -33.81 19.80
N LEU A 167 -5.23 -33.51 18.97
CA LEU A 167 -5.40 -33.10 17.58
C LEU A 167 -5.62 -34.28 16.63
N ARG A 168 -5.14 -35.46 16.97
CA ARG A 168 -5.12 -36.65 16.11
C ARG A 168 -6.47 -36.96 15.45
N PRO A 169 -7.63 -36.87 16.14
CA PRO A 169 -8.94 -37.10 15.53
C PRO A 169 -9.32 -36.10 14.45
N LEU A 170 -8.69 -34.91 14.42
CA LEU A 170 -8.93 -33.85 13.44
C LEU A 170 -8.02 -33.98 12.21
N LEU A 171 -7.02 -34.83 12.27
CA LEU A 171 -6.07 -35.02 11.19
C LEU A 171 -6.58 -36.08 10.19
N SER A 172 -6.37 -35.79 8.90
CA SER A 172 -6.75 -36.67 7.80
C SER A 172 -5.49 -37.06 6.99
N PRO A 173 -4.68 -37.99 7.51
CA PRO A 173 -3.49 -38.46 6.78
C PRO A 173 -3.90 -39.20 5.51
N GLN A 174 -3.22 -38.90 4.41
CA GLN A 174 -3.46 -39.47 3.09
C GLN A 174 -2.17 -40.13 2.59
N VAL A 175 -2.29 -41.31 1.99
CA VAL A 175 -1.18 -41.92 1.25
C VAL A 175 -1.26 -41.48 -0.20
N LEU A 176 -0.14 -41.07 -0.76
CA LEU A 176 -0.02 -40.65 -2.16
C LEU A 176 0.60 -41.81 -2.97
N ASP A 177 -0.13 -42.28 -3.95
CA ASP A 177 0.28 -43.30 -4.91
C ASP A 177 -0.40 -43.08 -6.27
N ALA A 178 -0.31 -44.03 -7.19
CA ALA A 178 -0.90 -43.91 -8.52
C ALA A 178 -2.45 -43.81 -8.50
N GLU A 179 -3.08 -44.42 -7.49
CA GLU A 179 -4.56 -44.37 -7.33
C GLU A 179 -5.02 -43.17 -6.51
N HIS A 180 -4.12 -42.61 -5.69
CA HIS A 180 -4.39 -41.44 -4.83
C HIS A 180 -3.36 -40.36 -5.12
N PRO A 181 -3.58 -39.57 -6.18
CA PRO A 181 -2.68 -38.46 -6.55
C PRO A 181 -2.71 -37.33 -5.52
N LEU A 182 -1.70 -36.46 -5.58
CA LEU A 182 -1.64 -35.28 -4.70
C LEU A 182 -2.94 -34.46 -4.79
N PRO A 183 -3.64 -34.23 -3.66
CA PRO A 183 -4.81 -33.38 -3.65
C PRO A 183 -4.42 -31.92 -3.92
N PHE A 184 -5.41 -31.09 -4.24
CA PHE A 184 -5.18 -29.68 -4.46
C PHE A 184 -4.72 -28.99 -3.17
N LEU A 185 -3.45 -28.54 -3.14
CA LEU A 185 -2.91 -27.76 -2.03
C LEU A 185 -3.39 -26.31 -2.11
N ARG A 186 -4.06 -25.83 -1.05
CA ARG A 186 -4.56 -24.47 -0.96
C ARG A 186 -3.43 -23.46 -0.90
N ASN A 187 -3.67 -22.26 -1.44
CA ASN A 187 -2.70 -21.18 -1.45
C ASN A 187 -2.31 -20.74 -0.03
N ARG A 188 -1.02 -20.66 0.26
CA ARG A 188 -0.40 -20.27 1.54
C ARG A 188 -0.71 -21.17 2.74
N GLU A 189 -1.36 -22.29 2.54
CA GLU A 189 -1.61 -23.26 3.61
C GLU A 189 -0.44 -24.23 3.77
N GLN A 190 -0.27 -24.74 4.98
CA GLN A 190 0.80 -25.69 5.33
C GLN A 190 0.28 -27.13 5.30
N TYR A 191 1.15 -28.02 4.83
CA TYR A 191 0.91 -29.45 4.76
C TYR A 191 2.16 -30.19 5.22
N VAL A 192 2.00 -31.26 5.97
CA VAL A 192 3.11 -32.16 6.31
C VAL A 192 3.19 -33.23 5.24
N LEU A 193 4.29 -33.24 4.48
CA LEU A 193 4.62 -34.25 3.49
C LEU A 193 5.55 -35.27 4.15
N VAL A 194 5.26 -36.53 3.94
CA VAL A 194 6.00 -37.68 4.50
C VAL A 194 6.53 -38.49 3.36
N ARG A 195 7.80 -38.96 3.45
CA ARG A 195 8.39 -39.93 2.55
C ARG A 195 8.55 -41.26 3.28
N PHE A 196 8.05 -42.35 2.70
CA PHE A 196 8.14 -43.68 3.29
C PHE A 196 9.44 -44.35 2.94
N ALA A 197 9.87 -45.28 3.82
CA ALA A 197 11.02 -46.17 3.60
C ALA A 197 10.62 -47.37 2.74
N GLY A 198 11.62 -47.99 2.03
CA GLY A 198 11.46 -49.23 1.30
C GLY A 198 11.44 -49.07 -0.22
N LYS A 199 11.53 -50.22 -0.94
CA LYS A 199 11.62 -50.25 -2.42
C LYS A 199 10.36 -49.76 -3.13
N ARG A 200 9.18 -49.89 -2.51
CA ARG A 200 7.92 -49.36 -3.05
C ARG A 200 7.76 -47.87 -2.81
N GLY A 201 8.62 -47.26 -1.96
CA GLY A 201 8.62 -45.84 -1.69
C GLY A 201 7.21 -45.28 -1.38
N GLY A 202 6.89 -44.17 -1.99
CA GLY A 202 5.62 -43.49 -1.84
C GLY A 202 5.70 -42.33 -0.83
N ALA A 203 4.64 -41.57 -0.79
CA ALA A 203 4.54 -40.42 0.07
C ALA A 203 3.24 -40.41 0.88
N GLY A 204 3.20 -39.62 1.92
CA GLY A 204 1.99 -39.32 2.69
C GLY A 204 1.83 -37.83 2.85
N LEU A 205 0.61 -37.37 2.98
CA LEU A 205 0.25 -35.99 3.18
C LEU A 205 -0.67 -35.85 4.39
N VAL A 206 -0.38 -34.88 5.26
CA VAL A 206 -1.27 -34.51 6.37
C VAL A 206 -1.61 -33.02 6.24
N PRO A 207 -2.86 -32.67 5.94
CA PRO A 207 -3.32 -31.28 5.95
C PRO A 207 -3.34 -30.71 7.37
N THR A 208 -2.84 -29.47 7.54
CA THR A 208 -2.93 -28.73 8.81
C THR A 208 -3.82 -27.50 8.71
N THR A 209 -4.57 -27.38 7.61
CA THR A 209 -5.24 -26.15 7.15
C THR A 209 -6.39 -25.65 8.05
N GLN A 210 -6.99 -26.52 8.86
CA GLN A 210 -8.11 -26.19 9.75
C GLN A 210 -7.72 -26.16 11.23
N LEU A 211 -6.42 -26.34 11.51
CA LEU A 211 -5.92 -26.33 12.87
C LEU A 211 -5.47 -24.92 13.28
N PRO A 212 -5.49 -24.60 14.59
CA PRO A 212 -4.81 -23.41 15.10
C PRO A 212 -3.36 -23.40 14.63
N LYS A 213 -2.79 -22.26 14.30
CA LYS A 213 -1.41 -22.18 13.79
C LYS A 213 -0.35 -22.48 14.85
N PHE A 214 -0.69 -22.26 16.12
CA PHE A 214 0.16 -22.52 17.26
C PHE A 214 -0.65 -22.83 18.50
N PHE A 215 0.03 -23.33 19.53
CA PHE A 215 -0.47 -23.52 20.88
C PHE A 215 0.46 -22.84 21.86
N ARG A 216 -0.12 -22.19 22.87
CA ARG A 216 0.63 -21.72 24.03
C ARG A 216 0.75 -22.85 25.05
N LEU A 217 1.96 -23.05 25.57
CA LEU A 217 2.28 -23.86 26.73
C LEU A 217 2.95 -22.95 27.77
N THR A 218 2.87 -23.33 29.05
CA THR A 218 3.61 -22.64 30.11
C THR A 218 4.31 -23.69 30.95
N VAL A 219 5.62 -23.58 31.02
CA VAL A 219 6.48 -24.52 31.76
C VAL A 219 7.46 -23.70 32.59
N ASP A 220 7.46 -23.90 33.92
CA ASP A 220 8.33 -23.19 34.85
C ASP A 220 8.36 -21.65 34.70
N GLY A 221 7.20 -21.06 34.42
CA GLY A 221 7.05 -19.61 34.22
C GLY A 221 7.44 -19.09 32.82
N VAL A 222 7.99 -19.95 31.96
CA VAL A 222 8.31 -19.62 30.57
C VAL A 222 7.10 -19.86 29.70
N GLN A 223 6.74 -18.86 28.89
CA GLN A 223 5.69 -18.97 27.87
C GLN A 223 6.30 -19.60 26.62
N LYS A 224 5.87 -20.82 26.27
CA LYS A 224 6.36 -21.54 25.10
C LYS A 224 5.31 -21.54 23.98
N LEU A 225 5.74 -21.27 22.76
CA LEU A 225 4.93 -21.31 21.53
C LEU A 225 5.28 -22.56 20.73
N ALA A 226 4.32 -23.49 20.61
CA ALA A 226 4.44 -24.67 19.77
C ALA A 226 3.70 -24.45 18.46
N LEU A 227 4.40 -24.42 17.33
CA LEU A 227 3.79 -24.34 16.00
C LEU A 227 3.14 -25.68 15.61
N THR A 228 1.91 -25.60 15.09
CA THR A 228 1.10 -26.81 14.81
C THR A 228 1.67 -27.67 13.67
N ALA A 229 2.14 -27.06 12.58
CA ALA A 229 2.70 -27.85 11.47
C ALA A 229 3.99 -28.61 11.88
N PRO A 230 4.97 -27.99 12.60
CA PRO A 230 6.07 -28.71 13.20
C PRO A 230 5.64 -29.81 14.19
N LEU A 231 4.64 -29.53 15.04
CA LEU A 231 4.08 -30.54 15.96
C LEU A 231 3.57 -31.79 15.19
N VAL A 232 2.77 -31.55 14.15
CA VAL A 232 2.24 -32.64 13.31
C VAL A 232 3.36 -33.35 12.55
N ALA A 233 4.38 -32.64 12.06
CA ALA A 233 5.53 -33.22 11.37
C ALA A 233 6.37 -34.12 12.30
N HIS A 234 6.56 -33.70 13.55
CA HIS A 234 7.31 -34.45 14.57
C HIS A 234 6.65 -35.82 14.89
N PHE A 235 5.32 -35.80 15.08
CA PHE A 235 4.55 -36.99 15.41
C PHE A 235 3.93 -37.71 14.19
N ALA A 236 4.21 -37.25 12.96
CA ALA A 236 3.68 -37.85 11.73
C ALA A 236 3.92 -39.38 11.62
N PRO A 237 5.03 -39.97 12.10
CA PRO A 237 5.21 -41.41 12.08
C PRO A 237 4.07 -42.18 12.74
N LEU A 238 3.38 -41.60 13.71
CA LEU A 238 2.28 -42.27 14.43
C LEU A 238 0.93 -42.25 13.64
N LEU A 239 0.88 -41.57 12.53
CA LEU A 239 -0.33 -41.44 11.71
C LEU A 239 -0.45 -42.47 10.60
N PHE A 240 0.67 -43.15 10.21
CA PHE A 240 0.70 -43.98 9.03
C PHE A 240 0.79 -45.49 9.32
N GLY A 241 0.51 -45.92 10.55
CA GLY A 241 0.45 -47.31 10.96
C GLY A 241 1.77 -48.08 10.71
N GLU A 242 1.72 -49.15 9.95
CA GLU A 242 2.88 -50.01 9.66
C GLU A 242 3.86 -49.38 8.63
N ARG A 243 3.48 -48.26 7.97
CA ARG A 243 4.34 -47.61 6.98
C ARG A 243 5.45 -46.85 7.69
N ARG A 244 6.69 -47.34 7.57
CA ARG A 244 7.84 -46.67 8.18
C ARG A 244 8.11 -45.31 7.49
N VAL A 245 7.92 -44.23 8.23
CA VAL A 245 8.30 -42.88 7.80
C VAL A 245 9.82 -42.75 7.82
N ARG A 246 10.41 -42.31 6.71
CA ARG A 246 11.85 -42.02 6.58
C ARG A 246 12.18 -40.58 6.85
N GLU A 247 11.29 -39.67 6.40
CA GLU A 247 11.54 -38.24 6.42
C GLU A 247 10.21 -37.46 6.37
N THR A 248 10.16 -36.34 7.05
CA THR A 248 9.02 -35.42 7.05
C THR A 248 9.48 -34.05 6.60
N ALA A 249 8.60 -33.28 5.95
CA ALA A 249 8.82 -31.90 5.56
C ALA A 249 7.51 -31.14 5.63
N ILE A 250 7.57 -29.84 6.00
CA ILE A 250 6.41 -28.95 5.95
C ILE A 250 6.46 -28.24 4.60
N VAL A 251 5.41 -28.39 3.80
CA VAL A 251 5.30 -27.83 2.46
C VAL A 251 4.25 -26.73 2.46
N ARG A 252 4.59 -25.56 1.90
CA ARG A 252 3.70 -24.43 1.73
C ARG A 252 3.79 -23.92 0.28
N VAL A 253 2.65 -23.81 -0.40
CA VAL A 253 2.59 -23.42 -1.80
C VAL A 253 2.05 -22.01 -1.93
N THR A 254 2.75 -21.15 -2.70
CA THR A 254 2.24 -19.85 -3.13
C THR A 254 1.74 -19.98 -4.57
N ARG A 255 0.49 -19.60 -4.83
CA ARG A 255 -0.14 -19.71 -6.16
C ARG A 255 -0.28 -18.36 -6.84
N ASN A 256 -0.30 -18.37 -8.16
CA ASN A 256 -0.64 -17.18 -8.95
C ASN A 256 -2.02 -16.65 -8.51
N ALA A 257 -2.17 -15.34 -8.39
CA ALA A 257 -3.44 -14.67 -8.10
C ALA A 257 -3.71 -13.51 -9.09
N ASP A 258 -2.94 -13.42 -10.17
CA ASP A 258 -3.01 -12.34 -11.15
C ASP A 258 -3.97 -12.68 -12.30
N ILE A 259 -5.25 -12.89 -11.98
CA ILE A 259 -6.33 -12.91 -12.99
C ILE A 259 -6.95 -11.52 -13.04
N SER A 260 -7.11 -10.99 -14.25
CA SER A 260 -7.81 -9.72 -14.47
C SER A 260 -9.32 -9.96 -14.71
N VAL A 261 -10.12 -8.93 -14.45
CA VAL A 261 -11.56 -8.93 -14.79
C VAL A 261 -11.76 -9.09 -16.31
N ARG A 262 -10.83 -8.57 -17.13
CA ARG A 262 -10.86 -8.70 -18.60
C ARG A 262 -10.81 -10.16 -19.06
N ASP A 263 -10.07 -11.01 -18.36
CA ASP A 263 -9.93 -12.44 -18.70
C ASP A 263 -11.23 -13.24 -18.47
N ILE A 264 -12.24 -12.62 -17.86
CA ILE A 264 -13.53 -13.26 -17.54
C ILE A 264 -14.71 -12.58 -18.23
N MET A 265 -14.55 -11.33 -18.68
CA MET A 265 -15.61 -10.53 -19.32
C MET A 265 -15.70 -10.71 -20.83
N ASP A 266 -15.30 -11.84 -21.40
CA ASP A 266 -15.48 -12.08 -22.85
C ASP A 266 -16.95 -11.88 -23.24
N GLY A 267 -17.28 -10.64 -23.65
CA GLY A 267 -18.46 -10.32 -24.46
C GLY A 267 -19.81 -10.20 -23.75
N CYS A 268 -19.91 -10.11 -22.43
CA CYS A 268 -21.19 -9.96 -21.75
C CYS A 268 -21.28 -8.66 -20.92
N ASP A 269 -22.39 -7.94 -21.06
CA ASP A 269 -22.91 -6.94 -20.11
C ASP A 269 -23.33 -7.64 -18.79
N ALA A 270 -22.36 -8.23 -18.10
CA ALA A 270 -22.63 -8.96 -16.87
C ALA A 270 -22.47 -8.03 -15.65
N ASP A 271 -23.32 -8.20 -14.65
CA ASP A 271 -23.19 -7.57 -13.34
C ASP A 271 -21.75 -7.76 -12.82
N LEU A 272 -21.05 -6.65 -12.60
CA LEU A 272 -19.65 -6.64 -12.17
C LEU A 272 -19.47 -7.41 -10.84
N ARG A 273 -20.47 -7.43 -9.96
CA ARG A 273 -20.48 -8.19 -8.72
C ARG A 273 -20.40 -9.70 -9.00
N ALA A 274 -21.25 -10.20 -9.88
CA ALA A 274 -21.28 -11.61 -10.27
C ALA A 274 -19.96 -12.03 -10.99
N VAL A 275 -19.38 -11.13 -11.79
CA VAL A 275 -18.06 -11.33 -12.41
C VAL A 275 -16.97 -11.45 -11.34
N MET A 276 -16.97 -10.58 -10.33
CA MET A 276 -16.00 -10.62 -9.23
C MET A 276 -16.11 -11.90 -8.40
N GLU A 277 -17.31 -12.37 -8.09
CA GLU A 277 -17.51 -13.64 -7.38
C GLU A 277 -16.96 -14.83 -8.18
N ARG A 278 -17.16 -14.85 -9.52
CA ARG A 278 -16.57 -15.87 -10.40
C ARG A 278 -15.06 -15.81 -10.42
N LEU A 279 -14.48 -14.59 -10.47
CA LEU A 279 -13.04 -14.37 -10.42
C LEU A 279 -12.42 -14.91 -9.13
N LEU A 280 -13.05 -14.63 -7.97
CA LEU A 280 -12.58 -15.13 -6.68
C LEU A 280 -12.58 -16.68 -6.63
N ARG A 281 -13.60 -17.33 -7.20
CA ARG A 281 -13.64 -18.79 -7.30
C ARG A 281 -12.51 -19.33 -8.20
N ARG A 282 -12.20 -18.68 -9.33
CA ARG A 282 -11.14 -19.08 -10.26
C ARG A 282 -9.73 -18.90 -9.69
N ARG A 283 -9.46 -17.78 -9.00
CA ARG A 283 -8.16 -17.50 -8.33
C ARG A 283 -7.73 -18.60 -7.37
N ARG A 284 -8.66 -19.27 -6.73
CA ARG A 284 -8.36 -20.35 -5.78
C ARG A 284 -7.69 -21.57 -6.41
N ARG A 285 -7.68 -21.71 -7.72
CA ARG A 285 -7.20 -22.90 -8.46
C ARG A 285 -6.04 -22.62 -9.41
N LEU A 286 -5.39 -21.45 -9.31
CA LEU A 286 -4.28 -21.12 -10.19
C LEU A 286 -3.00 -21.89 -9.87
N GLU A 287 -2.10 -21.92 -10.86
CA GLU A 287 -0.84 -22.68 -10.80
C GLU A 287 0.10 -22.20 -9.67
N PRO A 288 0.88 -23.10 -9.07
CA PRO A 288 1.87 -22.74 -8.09
C PRO A 288 3.02 -21.94 -8.74
N VAL A 289 3.43 -20.86 -8.08
CA VAL A 289 4.53 -19.98 -8.50
C VAL A 289 5.76 -20.15 -7.61
N ARG A 290 5.58 -20.69 -6.40
CA ARG A 290 6.64 -20.96 -5.43
C ARG A 290 6.19 -22.07 -4.47
N ALA A 291 7.13 -22.94 -4.09
CA ALA A 291 6.97 -23.78 -2.92
C ALA A 291 8.06 -23.46 -1.89
N GLN A 292 7.67 -23.37 -0.63
CA GLN A 292 8.55 -23.30 0.52
C GLN A 292 8.50 -24.64 1.24
N VAL A 293 9.67 -25.16 1.60
CA VAL A 293 9.79 -26.41 2.34
C VAL A 293 10.59 -26.13 3.60
N GLN A 294 9.95 -26.27 4.73
CA GLN A 294 10.58 -26.09 6.04
C GLN A 294 11.14 -27.43 6.52
N GLY A 295 12.37 -27.39 6.99
CA GLY A 295 13.09 -28.51 7.57
C GLY A 295 14.39 -28.84 6.84
N ARG A 296 15.21 -29.71 7.47
CA ARG A 296 16.40 -30.27 6.86
C ARG A 296 15.98 -31.45 5.98
N ILE A 297 15.93 -31.26 4.68
CA ILE A 297 15.44 -32.28 3.74
C ILE A 297 16.52 -32.80 2.83
N SER A 298 16.40 -34.11 2.51
CA SER A 298 17.24 -34.79 1.54
C SER A 298 17.00 -34.34 0.10
N ASP A 299 17.92 -34.69 -0.81
CA ASP A 299 17.73 -34.39 -2.23
C ASP A 299 16.56 -35.24 -2.83
N GLU A 300 16.30 -36.43 -2.28
CA GLU A 300 15.14 -37.21 -2.66
C GLU A 300 13.81 -36.55 -2.25
N MET A 301 13.74 -35.96 -1.05
CA MET A 301 12.57 -35.20 -0.65
C MET A 301 12.39 -33.95 -1.53
N ARG A 302 13.48 -33.24 -1.88
CA ARG A 302 13.44 -32.12 -2.83
C ARG A 302 12.91 -32.53 -4.20
N ALA A 303 13.38 -33.69 -4.70
CA ALA A 303 12.93 -34.25 -5.97
C ALA A 303 11.42 -34.57 -5.92
N LEU A 304 10.99 -35.25 -4.85
CA LEU A 304 9.59 -35.60 -4.62
C LEU A 304 8.67 -34.37 -4.60
N VAL A 305 9.02 -33.32 -3.83
CA VAL A 305 8.21 -32.11 -3.78
C VAL A 305 8.10 -31.44 -5.15
N ARG A 306 9.19 -31.38 -5.90
CA ARG A 306 9.21 -30.84 -7.25
C ARG A 306 8.36 -31.61 -8.23
N GLU A 307 8.44 -32.92 -8.18
CA GLU A 307 7.65 -33.84 -9.01
C GLU A 307 6.16 -33.70 -8.70
N LEU A 308 5.77 -33.76 -7.44
CA LEU A 308 4.39 -33.67 -6.99
C LEU A 308 3.73 -32.30 -7.36
N LEU A 309 4.51 -31.21 -7.35
CA LEU A 309 4.01 -29.86 -7.62
C LEU A 309 4.28 -29.39 -9.06
N GLY A 310 5.01 -30.14 -9.87
CA GLY A 310 5.40 -29.73 -11.22
C GLY A 310 6.32 -28.50 -11.27
N LEU A 311 7.15 -28.27 -10.23
CA LEU A 311 7.91 -27.03 -10.09
C LEU A 311 9.37 -27.15 -10.55
N PRO A 312 9.90 -26.16 -11.30
CA PRO A 312 11.34 -26.04 -11.56
C PRO A 312 12.16 -25.86 -10.27
N LYS A 313 13.42 -26.26 -10.30
CA LYS A 313 14.33 -26.16 -9.14
C LYS A 313 14.38 -24.77 -8.51
N ARG A 314 14.34 -23.70 -9.32
CA ARG A 314 14.42 -22.31 -8.85
C ARG A 314 13.18 -21.81 -8.11
N GLN A 315 12.05 -22.50 -8.23
CA GLN A 315 10.79 -22.15 -7.56
C GLN A 315 10.61 -22.89 -6.22
N LEU A 316 11.56 -23.76 -5.86
CA LEU A 316 11.58 -24.47 -4.59
C LEU A 316 12.58 -23.82 -3.63
N PHE A 317 12.09 -23.31 -2.51
CA PHE A 317 12.86 -22.67 -1.45
C PHE A 317 12.83 -23.54 -0.19
N VAL A 318 13.99 -24.01 0.23
CA VAL A 318 14.11 -24.76 1.48
C VAL A 318 14.56 -23.81 2.58
N THR A 319 13.89 -23.84 3.73
CA THR A 319 14.12 -22.93 4.85
C THR A 319 14.19 -23.68 6.18
N ASN A 320 15.06 -23.24 7.09
CA ASN A 320 15.10 -23.72 8.48
C ASN A 320 14.24 -22.84 9.43
N ALA A 321 13.74 -21.70 8.93
CA ALA A 321 12.76 -20.89 9.64
C ALA A 321 11.34 -21.33 9.27
N PRO A 322 10.30 -20.97 10.05
CA PRO A 322 8.92 -21.26 9.70
C PRO A 322 8.54 -20.70 8.33
N ALA A 323 7.87 -21.50 7.50
CA ALA A 323 7.40 -21.09 6.19
C ALA A 323 6.19 -20.16 6.26
N ASP A 324 5.51 -20.06 7.40
CA ASP A 324 4.38 -19.17 7.67
C ASP A 324 4.61 -18.43 8.99
N LEU A 325 4.70 -17.10 8.94
CA LEU A 325 4.85 -16.23 10.11
C LEU A 325 3.56 -15.46 10.46
N SER A 326 2.44 -15.82 9.86
CA SER A 326 1.15 -15.15 10.15
C SER A 326 0.69 -15.30 11.60
N PHE A 327 1.21 -16.32 12.32
CA PHE A 327 0.94 -16.53 13.74
C PHE A 327 1.44 -15.36 14.61
N VAL A 328 2.49 -14.66 14.19
CA VAL A 328 3.08 -13.55 14.94
C VAL A 328 2.03 -12.49 15.28
N LEU A 329 1.14 -12.14 14.34
CA LEU A 329 0.11 -11.13 14.57
C LEU A 329 -1.01 -11.59 15.54
N ALA A 330 -1.11 -12.89 15.82
CA ALA A 330 -2.07 -13.44 16.80
C ALA A 330 -1.47 -13.62 18.20
N MET A 331 -0.15 -13.49 18.35
CA MET A 331 0.52 -13.66 19.66
C MET A 331 0.00 -12.73 20.78
N PRO A 332 -0.33 -11.43 20.52
CA PRO A 332 -0.79 -10.55 21.59
C PRO A 332 -2.08 -11.00 22.29
N GLY A 333 -2.91 -11.82 21.62
CA GLY A 333 -4.12 -12.39 22.25
C GLY A 333 -3.86 -13.57 23.19
N GLU A 334 -2.66 -14.16 23.14
CA GLU A 334 -2.33 -15.41 23.83
C GLU A 334 -1.12 -15.29 24.76
N PHE A 335 -0.21 -14.36 24.49
CA PHE A 335 1.06 -14.18 25.21
C PHE A 335 1.10 -12.84 25.92
N ASP A 336 1.72 -12.84 27.12
CA ASP A 336 2.12 -11.60 27.76
C ASP A 336 3.37 -11.05 27.05
N LEU A 337 3.20 -9.92 26.37
CA LEU A 337 4.24 -9.23 25.61
C LEU A 337 4.55 -7.84 26.21
N ALA A 338 4.21 -7.62 27.49
CA ALA A 338 4.50 -6.37 28.18
C ALA A 338 6.00 -6.05 28.15
N GLY A 339 6.36 -4.83 27.76
CA GLY A 339 7.76 -4.41 27.58
C GLY A 339 8.45 -4.93 26.31
N LEU A 340 7.82 -5.83 25.54
CA LEU A 340 8.36 -6.38 24.28
C LEU A 340 7.81 -5.68 23.04
N THR A 341 6.87 -4.76 23.21
CA THR A 341 6.24 -3.94 22.17
C THR A 341 6.59 -2.47 22.35
N CYS A 342 6.51 -1.69 21.28
CA CYS A 342 6.53 -0.24 21.40
C CYS A 342 5.31 0.25 22.19
N PRO A 343 5.46 1.28 23.04
CA PRO A 343 4.34 1.91 23.73
C PRO A 343 3.27 2.35 22.74
N GLU A 344 2.01 2.17 23.07
CA GLU A 344 0.92 2.70 22.28
C GLU A 344 0.94 4.23 22.34
N VAL A 345 0.81 4.88 21.19
CA VAL A 345 0.66 6.32 21.08
C VAL A 345 -0.65 6.59 20.35
N PRO A 346 -1.72 6.90 21.08
CA PRO A 346 -3.02 7.15 20.49
C PRO A 346 -2.98 8.42 19.63
N PRO A 347 -3.77 8.49 18.54
CA PRO A 347 -3.91 9.69 17.74
C PRO A 347 -4.39 10.88 18.60
N ALA A 348 -3.83 12.06 18.37
CA ALA A 348 -4.22 13.27 19.07
C ALA A 348 -5.69 13.64 18.75
N LYS A 349 -6.46 13.97 19.79
CA LYS A 349 -7.85 14.47 19.69
C LYS A 349 -7.87 15.99 19.89
N ASN A 350 -7.06 16.69 19.15
CA ASN A 350 -6.80 18.11 19.31
C ASN A 350 -7.65 19.00 18.37
N VAL A 351 -8.51 18.43 17.54
CA VAL A 351 -9.56 19.17 16.85
C VAL A 351 -10.76 19.27 17.78
N ALA A 352 -10.91 20.42 18.42
CA ALA A 352 -11.94 20.69 19.44
C ALA A 352 -13.23 21.26 18.82
N LEU A 353 -13.50 20.96 17.55
CA LEU A 353 -14.78 21.25 16.90
C LEU A 353 -15.80 20.19 17.33
N GLN A 354 -17.02 20.65 17.62
CA GLN A 354 -18.14 19.77 17.93
C GLN A 354 -19.06 19.65 16.71
N LYS A 355 -19.93 18.66 16.71
CA LYS A 355 -20.99 18.55 15.71
C LYS A 355 -21.82 19.86 15.69
N GLY A 356 -21.98 20.46 14.52
CA GLY A 356 -22.57 21.78 14.31
C GLY A 356 -21.56 22.91 14.10
N ASP A 357 -20.26 22.67 14.27
CA ASP A 357 -19.22 23.66 14.10
C ASP A 357 -18.46 23.53 12.77
N TYR A 358 -18.47 22.33 12.14
CA TYR A 358 -17.60 22.04 10.99
C TYR A 358 -17.91 22.90 9.77
N PHE A 359 -19.16 23.08 9.39
CA PHE A 359 -19.52 23.93 8.25
C PHE A 359 -19.15 25.39 8.47
N ALA A 360 -19.34 25.90 9.69
CA ALA A 360 -18.99 27.28 10.03
C ALA A 360 -17.47 27.48 10.01
N TYR A 361 -16.71 26.52 10.52
CA TYR A 361 -15.25 26.53 10.48
C TYR A 361 -14.71 26.47 9.05
N LEU A 362 -15.18 25.49 8.27
CA LEU A 362 -14.73 25.26 6.89
C LEU A 362 -15.13 26.41 5.94
N ALA A 363 -16.14 27.19 6.27
CA ALA A 363 -16.48 28.38 5.51
C ALA A 363 -15.37 29.45 5.55
N GLN A 364 -14.48 29.42 6.55
CA GLN A 364 -13.43 30.40 6.77
C GLN A 364 -12.01 29.83 6.63
N HIS A 365 -11.82 28.56 6.96
CA HIS A 365 -10.53 27.87 7.04
C HIS A 365 -10.58 26.50 6.36
N ASP A 366 -9.46 26.03 5.86
CA ASP A 366 -9.30 24.62 5.57
C ASP A 366 -8.92 23.87 6.85
N LEU A 367 -9.26 22.57 6.92
CA LEU A 367 -8.84 21.67 7.98
C LEU A 367 -7.99 20.55 7.38
N LEU A 368 -6.72 20.48 7.77
CA LEU A 368 -5.85 19.38 7.46
C LEU A 368 -5.82 18.40 8.63
N LEU A 369 -6.02 17.12 8.37
CA LEU A 369 -5.81 16.04 9.32
C LEU A 369 -4.60 15.22 8.87
N ALA A 370 -3.62 15.08 9.75
CA ALA A 370 -2.41 14.28 9.52
C ALA A 370 -2.51 12.95 10.29
N LEU A 371 -2.89 11.89 9.59
CA LEU A 371 -2.99 10.55 10.13
C LEU A 371 -1.62 9.87 10.16
N PRO A 372 -1.30 9.01 11.11
CA PRO A 372 -2.07 8.60 12.30
C PRO A 372 -1.82 9.51 13.52
N TYR A 373 -1.14 10.64 13.32
CA TYR A 373 -0.77 11.56 14.40
C TYR A 373 -2.02 12.21 15.03
N GLN A 374 -3.02 12.49 14.19
CA GLN A 374 -4.33 12.99 14.58
C GLN A 374 -5.42 11.95 14.27
N SER A 375 -6.55 12.06 14.98
CA SER A 375 -7.69 11.18 14.80
C SER A 375 -8.43 11.48 13.49
N ILE A 376 -8.97 10.44 12.83
CA ILE A 376 -9.90 10.58 11.69
C ILE A 376 -11.31 11.03 12.13
N ASN A 377 -11.59 11.06 13.43
CA ASN A 377 -12.93 11.36 13.97
C ASN A 377 -13.53 12.65 13.44
N PRO A 378 -12.79 13.78 13.29
CA PRO A 378 -13.35 15.00 12.74
C PRO A 378 -14.03 14.84 11.38
N PHE A 379 -13.52 13.96 10.53
CA PHE A 379 -14.18 13.63 9.26
C PHE A 379 -15.47 12.81 9.47
N VAL A 380 -15.46 11.87 10.40
CA VAL A 380 -16.67 11.10 10.75
C VAL A 380 -17.75 12.01 11.34
N ASP A 381 -17.36 12.92 12.23
CA ASP A 381 -18.26 13.90 12.85
C ASP A 381 -18.86 14.86 11.82
N LEU A 382 -18.08 15.31 10.83
CA LEU A 382 -18.58 16.10 9.70
C LEU A 382 -19.64 15.33 8.88
N LEU A 383 -19.48 14.03 8.66
CA LEU A 383 -20.49 13.23 7.95
C LEU A 383 -21.79 13.15 8.75
N TYR A 384 -21.74 12.99 10.08
CA TYR A 384 -22.93 13.04 10.93
C TYR A 384 -23.54 14.44 11.02
N GLU A 385 -22.74 15.51 11.03
CA GLU A 385 -23.25 16.88 10.92
C GLU A 385 -23.99 17.06 9.60
N ALA A 386 -23.42 16.58 8.51
CA ALA A 386 -24.06 16.64 7.19
C ALA A 386 -25.36 15.84 7.11
N ALA A 387 -25.44 14.71 7.82
CA ALA A 387 -26.67 13.91 7.87
C ALA A 387 -27.82 14.65 8.58
N ASP A 388 -27.54 15.39 9.64
CA ASP A 388 -28.55 16.07 10.43
C ASP A 388 -28.88 17.50 9.93
N ASP A 389 -28.00 18.12 9.14
CA ASP A 389 -28.23 19.49 8.65
C ASP A 389 -29.31 19.50 7.55
N PRO A 390 -30.48 20.18 7.76
CA PRO A 390 -31.58 20.21 6.79
C PRO A 390 -31.20 20.85 5.45
N ASP A 391 -30.14 21.69 5.41
CA ASP A 391 -29.68 22.33 4.20
C ASP A 391 -28.74 21.45 3.36
N VAL A 392 -28.21 20.35 3.92
CA VAL A 392 -27.43 19.40 3.14
C VAL A 392 -28.35 18.61 2.20
N VAL A 393 -27.99 18.62 0.92
CA VAL A 393 -28.74 17.98 -0.16
C VAL A 393 -28.19 16.59 -0.46
N SER A 394 -26.85 16.50 -0.58
CA SER A 394 -26.21 15.24 -0.97
C SER A 394 -24.83 15.05 -0.38
N ILE A 395 -24.46 13.79 -0.21
CA ILE A 395 -23.10 13.34 0.12
C ILE A 395 -22.65 12.37 -0.97
N LYS A 396 -21.55 12.66 -1.66
CA LYS A 396 -20.95 11.79 -2.68
C LYS A 396 -19.56 11.41 -2.26
N ILE A 397 -19.22 10.10 -2.30
CA ILE A 397 -17.94 9.60 -1.79
C ILE A 397 -17.40 8.45 -2.64
N THR A 398 -16.06 8.37 -2.77
CA THR A 398 -15.38 7.25 -3.40
C THR A 398 -14.88 6.27 -2.33
N LEU A 399 -15.22 5.00 -2.44
CA LEU A 399 -14.86 3.97 -1.47
C LEU A 399 -13.99 2.90 -2.14
N TYR A 400 -12.80 2.65 -1.58
CA TYR A 400 -11.86 1.67 -2.11
C TYR A 400 -11.62 0.50 -1.14
N ARG A 401 -11.45 0.79 0.15
CA ARG A 401 -11.27 -0.18 1.25
C ARG A 401 -11.91 0.38 2.49
N LEU A 402 -12.84 -0.35 3.07
CA LEU A 402 -13.47 -0.01 4.35
C LEU A 402 -12.94 -0.93 5.46
N ALA A 403 -12.99 -0.47 6.70
CA ALA A 403 -12.69 -1.30 7.86
C ALA A 403 -13.78 -2.35 8.07
N GLY A 404 -13.47 -3.50 8.69
CA GLY A 404 -14.43 -4.56 8.96
C GLY A 404 -15.66 -4.10 9.79
N SER A 405 -15.53 -2.98 10.54
CA SER A 405 -16.63 -2.27 11.22
C SER A 405 -16.39 -0.78 11.02
N SER A 406 -16.88 -0.23 9.89
CA SER A 406 -16.63 1.14 9.47
C SER A 406 -17.69 2.12 10.00
N ARG A 407 -17.24 3.10 10.79
CA ARG A 407 -18.06 4.23 11.24
C ARG A 407 -18.39 5.19 10.11
N ILE A 408 -17.52 5.29 9.10
CA ILE A 408 -17.78 6.08 7.90
C ILE A 408 -18.93 5.48 7.12
N ALA A 409 -18.96 4.14 6.92
CA ALA A 409 -20.07 3.46 6.28
C ALA A 409 -21.38 3.62 7.09
N ALA A 410 -21.29 3.54 8.42
CA ALA A 410 -22.45 3.77 9.30
C ALA A 410 -22.99 5.22 9.20
N ALA A 411 -22.09 6.24 9.11
CA ALA A 411 -22.50 7.62 8.93
C ALA A 411 -23.16 7.88 7.57
N LEU A 412 -22.71 7.21 6.51
CA LEU A 412 -23.32 7.29 5.18
C LEU A 412 -24.71 6.65 5.15
N ALA A 413 -24.85 5.46 5.76
CA ALA A 413 -26.15 4.80 5.91
C ALA A 413 -27.13 5.69 6.72
N TYR A 414 -26.66 6.23 7.85
CA TYR A 414 -27.44 7.15 8.67
C TYR A 414 -27.89 8.38 7.88
N ALA A 415 -27.03 8.96 7.04
CA ALA A 415 -27.37 10.12 6.21
C ALA A 415 -28.46 9.77 5.19
N ALA A 416 -28.41 8.59 4.55
CA ALA A 416 -29.42 8.15 3.60
C ALA A 416 -30.77 7.91 4.30
N GLU A 417 -30.79 7.27 5.47
CA GLU A 417 -31.99 7.06 6.30
C GLU A 417 -32.60 8.40 6.76
N HIS A 418 -31.79 9.48 6.88
CA HIS A 418 -32.24 10.83 7.22
C HIS A 418 -32.59 11.67 5.98
N GLY A 419 -32.81 11.04 4.83
CA GLY A 419 -33.33 11.66 3.61
C GLY A 419 -32.29 12.43 2.79
N LYS A 420 -30.97 12.23 3.03
CA LYS A 420 -29.93 12.79 2.17
C LYS A 420 -29.74 11.91 0.95
N GLN A 421 -29.46 12.54 -0.20
CA GLN A 421 -29.00 11.78 -1.35
C GLN A 421 -27.55 11.35 -1.11
N VAL A 422 -27.32 10.06 -0.86
CA VAL A 422 -25.97 9.53 -0.62
C VAL A 422 -25.56 8.68 -1.80
N GLN A 423 -24.49 9.06 -2.49
CA GLN A 423 -23.92 8.34 -3.62
C GLN A 423 -22.53 7.81 -3.28
N CYS A 424 -22.40 6.48 -3.26
CA CYS A 424 -21.15 5.79 -2.97
C CYS A 424 -20.58 5.16 -4.24
N LEU A 425 -19.43 5.66 -4.72
CA LEU A 425 -18.71 5.02 -5.80
C LEU A 425 -17.74 4.00 -5.23
N LEU A 426 -18.08 2.71 -5.36
CA LEU A 426 -17.37 1.59 -4.75
C LEU A 426 -16.48 0.87 -5.78
N GLU A 427 -15.18 0.73 -5.50
CA GLU A 427 -14.24 -0.03 -6.33
C GLU A 427 -14.17 -1.50 -5.89
N LEU A 428 -14.86 -2.39 -6.59
CA LEU A 428 -14.89 -3.82 -6.27
C LEU A 428 -13.57 -4.56 -6.54
N ARG A 429 -12.67 -3.98 -7.34
CA ARG A 429 -11.38 -4.60 -7.71
C ARG A 429 -10.25 -4.27 -6.74
N ALA A 430 -10.57 -3.92 -5.47
CA ALA A 430 -9.58 -3.79 -4.42
C ALA A 430 -9.06 -5.18 -4.04
N ARG A 431 -7.82 -5.52 -4.46
CA ARG A 431 -7.25 -6.87 -4.27
C ARG A 431 -7.27 -7.28 -2.81
N PHE A 432 -7.74 -8.49 -2.56
CA PHE A 432 -7.89 -9.15 -1.24
C PHE A 432 -9.00 -8.58 -0.34
N ASP A 433 -9.66 -7.48 -0.74
CA ASP A 433 -10.80 -6.89 -0.03
C ASP A 433 -12.10 -6.99 -0.85
N GLU A 434 -12.09 -7.73 -1.96
CA GLU A 434 -13.22 -7.83 -2.88
C GLU A 434 -14.49 -8.31 -2.18
N GLN A 435 -14.40 -9.32 -1.31
CA GLN A 435 -15.56 -9.85 -0.59
C GLN A 435 -16.12 -8.82 0.40
N SER A 436 -15.26 -8.16 1.17
CA SER A 436 -15.65 -7.11 2.11
C SER A 436 -16.38 -5.97 1.39
N ASN A 437 -15.87 -5.55 0.22
CA ASN A 437 -16.50 -4.47 -0.56
C ASN A 437 -17.88 -4.91 -1.11
N ILE A 438 -18.05 -6.18 -1.49
CA ILE A 438 -19.36 -6.72 -1.88
C ILE A 438 -20.34 -6.68 -0.71
N ASP A 439 -19.91 -7.06 0.49
CA ASP A 439 -20.77 -7.07 1.68
C ASP A 439 -21.18 -5.64 2.09
N TYR A 440 -20.25 -4.68 2.03
CA TYR A 440 -20.55 -3.27 2.28
C TYR A 440 -21.47 -2.66 1.22
N SER A 441 -21.34 -3.05 -0.06
CA SER A 441 -22.25 -2.52 -1.09
C SER A 441 -23.71 -2.88 -0.78
N ARG A 442 -23.98 -4.11 -0.33
CA ARG A 442 -25.31 -4.54 0.05
C ARG A 442 -25.85 -3.75 1.25
N MET A 443 -25.03 -3.62 2.30
CA MET A 443 -25.43 -2.88 3.50
C MET A 443 -25.79 -1.41 3.20
N LEU A 444 -25.03 -0.74 2.34
CA LEU A 444 -25.31 0.64 1.95
C LEU A 444 -26.51 0.75 1.00
N GLU A 445 -26.69 -0.19 0.08
CA GLU A 445 -27.90 -0.29 -0.78
C GLU A 445 -29.17 -0.45 0.09
N ASP A 446 -29.13 -1.36 1.08
CA ASP A 446 -30.26 -1.61 2.00
C ASP A 446 -30.63 -0.37 2.83
N ALA A 447 -29.64 0.49 3.15
CA ALA A 447 -29.85 1.77 3.83
C ALA A 447 -30.35 2.91 2.90
N GLY A 448 -30.48 2.67 1.59
CA GLY A 448 -30.96 3.65 0.61
C GLY A 448 -29.87 4.49 -0.04
N CYS A 449 -28.60 4.09 0.02
CA CYS A 449 -27.54 4.74 -0.72
C CYS A 449 -27.54 4.33 -2.21
N ASP A 450 -27.23 5.28 -3.10
CA ASP A 450 -26.98 5.02 -4.51
C ASP A 450 -25.56 4.43 -4.69
N ILE A 451 -25.46 3.15 -5.03
CA ILE A 451 -24.16 2.50 -5.24
C ILE A 451 -23.78 2.51 -6.71
N LEU A 452 -22.64 3.11 -7.00
CA LEU A 452 -21.98 3.06 -8.32
C LEU A 452 -20.78 2.15 -8.23
N TYR A 453 -20.68 1.19 -9.14
CA TYR A 453 -19.49 0.38 -9.29
C TYR A 453 -18.54 1.05 -10.30
N GLY A 454 -17.25 1.04 -9.99
CA GLY A 454 -16.24 1.77 -10.74
C GLY A 454 -16.22 1.49 -12.25
N LEU A 455 -15.42 2.25 -12.98
CA LEU A 455 -15.29 2.19 -14.43
C LEU A 455 -14.71 0.86 -14.93
N THR A 456 -15.20 0.31 -16.03
CA THR A 456 -14.68 -0.95 -16.59
C THR A 456 -13.19 -0.84 -16.97
N LYS A 457 -12.78 0.27 -17.58
CA LYS A 457 -11.43 0.49 -18.09
C LYS A 457 -10.45 1.02 -17.04
N TYR A 458 -10.92 1.79 -16.05
CA TYR A 458 -10.11 2.48 -15.06
C TYR A 458 -10.49 2.04 -13.65
N LYS A 459 -9.49 1.86 -12.78
CA LYS A 459 -9.74 1.68 -11.35
C LYS A 459 -9.95 3.04 -10.69
N VAL A 460 -11.03 3.18 -9.94
CA VAL A 460 -11.25 4.38 -9.12
C VAL A 460 -10.43 4.26 -7.83
N HIS A 461 -9.42 5.13 -7.70
CA HIS A 461 -8.50 5.11 -6.57
C HIS A 461 -8.40 6.47 -5.86
N THR A 462 -9.11 7.48 -6.34
CA THR A 462 -9.21 8.77 -5.66
C THR A 462 -9.86 8.62 -4.28
N LYS A 463 -9.52 9.52 -3.35
CA LYS A 463 -10.11 9.65 -2.04
C LYS A 463 -10.77 11.02 -2.00
N LEU A 464 -12.02 11.03 -2.42
CA LEU A 464 -12.80 12.25 -2.63
C LEU A 464 -14.18 12.08 -1.98
N CYS A 465 -14.55 13.04 -1.15
CA CYS A 465 -15.88 13.17 -0.61
C CYS A 465 -16.38 14.59 -0.88
N LEU A 466 -17.63 14.71 -1.34
CA LEU A 466 -18.30 15.97 -1.63
C LEU A 466 -19.62 16.05 -0.87
N ILE A 467 -19.77 17.05 -0.03
CA ILE A 467 -21.01 17.42 0.62
C ILE A 467 -21.56 18.65 -0.08
N THR A 468 -22.79 18.58 -0.57
CA THR A 468 -23.50 19.68 -1.24
C THR A 468 -24.54 20.24 -0.29
N ARG A 469 -24.48 21.55 0.00
CA ARG A 469 -25.33 22.25 0.96
C ARG A 469 -25.98 23.47 0.32
N ARG A 470 -27.26 23.74 0.65
CA ARG A 470 -27.91 25.02 0.33
C ARG A 470 -27.33 26.09 1.23
N CYS A 471 -27.01 27.24 0.66
CA CYS A 471 -26.48 28.38 1.39
C CYS A 471 -27.20 29.66 0.93
N PRO A 472 -27.20 30.74 1.73
CA PRO A 472 -27.66 32.05 1.27
C PRO A 472 -26.90 32.47 0.00
N GLY A 473 -27.58 32.49 -1.14
CA GLY A 473 -26.97 32.82 -2.43
C GLY A 473 -26.63 31.68 -3.34
N GLY A 474 -27.02 30.43 -3.01
CA GLY A 474 -26.87 29.28 -3.90
C GLY A 474 -26.38 28.01 -3.24
N ILE A 475 -25.52 27.28 -3.92
CA ILE A 475 -24.95 25.99 -3.47
C ILE A 475 -23.54 26.21 -2.96
N CYS A 476 -23.25 25.68 -1.78
CA CYS A 476 -21.93 25.53 -1.21
C CYS A 476 -21.46 24.09 -1.30
N TYR A 477 -20.18 23.95 -1.51
CA TYR A 477 -19.50 22.66 -1.54
C TYR A 477 -18.53 22.57 -0.37
N TYR A 478 -18.56 21.42 0.32
CA TYR A 478 -17.55 21.05 1.30
C TYR A 478 -16.90 19.77 0.80
N THR A 479 -15.63 19.87 0.48
CA THR A 479 -14.92 18.80 -0.22
C THR A 479 -13.79 18.27 0.65
N GLN A 480 -13.71 16.96 0.76
CA GLN A 480 -12.53 16.31 1.31
C GLN A 480 -11.71 15.70 0.17
N VAL A 481 -10.41 15.99 0.15
CA VAL A 481 -9.42 15.37 -0.75
C VAL A 481 -8.33 14.73 0.11
N GLY A 482 -8.08 13.44 -0.09
CA GLY A 482 -7.14 12.70 0.75
C GLY A 482 -6.09 11.90 -0.02
N THR A 483 -5.03 11.55 0.69
CA THR A 483 -3.98 10.67 0.20
C THR A 483 -4.29 9.19 0.52
N GLY A 484 -4.99 8.92 1.63
CA GLY A 484 -5.31 7.60 2.17
C GLY A 484 -6.78 7.18 2.06
N ASN A 485 -7.03 5.89 2.21
CA ASN A 485 -8.37 5.32 2.14
C ASN A 485 -9.23 5.71 3.34
N TYR A 486 -10.55 5.66 3.16
CA TYR A 486 -11.53 5.79 4.22
C TYR A 486 -11.63 4.49 5.05
N ASN A 487 -10.63 4.26 5.88
CA ASN A 487 -10.53 3.05 6.68
C ASN A 487 -9.91 3.41 8.04
N GLU A 488 -10.71 3.38 9.08
CA GLU A 488 -10.35 3.83 10.43
C GLU A 488 -9.18 3.03 11.02
N LYS A 489 -9.11 1.75 10.70
CA LYS A 489 -8.04 0.87 11.19
C LYS A 489 -6.69 1.21 10.54
N THR A 490 -6.68 1.44 9.22
CA THR A 490 -5.44 1.86 8.54
C THR A 490 -5.07 3.31 8.85
N ALA A 491 -6.05 4.17 9.19
CA ALA A 491 -5.82 5.53 9.65
C ALA A 491 -4.99 5.64 10.94
N GLU A 492 -4.87 4.54 11.70
CA GLU A 492 -4.02 4.44 12.90
C GLU A 492 -2.64 3.84 12.61
N GLN A 493 -2.39 3.40 11.39
CA GLN A 493 -1.18 2.66 11.00
C GLN A 493 -0.41 3.28 9.81
N TYR A 494 -1.10 4.06 8.96
CA TYR A 494 -0.56 4.65 7.75
C TYR A 494 -0.46 6.16 7.91
N THR A 495 0.63 6.73 7.44
CA THR A 495 0.73 8.19 7.36
C THR A 495 -0.06 8.67 6.14
N ASP A 496 -1.07 9.50 6.39
CA ASP A 496 -1.90 10.06 5.35
C ASP A 496 -2.34 11.49 5.68
N LEU A 497 -2.65 12.26 4.65
CA LEU A 497 -3.15 13.62 4.76
C LEU A 497 -4.59 13.68 4.23
N MET A 498 -5.44 14.39 4.96
CA MET A 498 -6.84 14.58 4.62
C MET A 498 -7.17 16.08 4.70
N LEU A 499 -7.36 16.72 3.55
CA LEU A 499 -7.74 18.13 3.45
C LEU A 499 -9.26 18.24 3.34
N LEU A 500 -9.87 19.01 4.24
CA LEU A 500 -11.26 19.41 4.18
C LEU A 500 -11.31 20.90 3.85
N THR A 501 -12.07 21.28 2.82
CA THR A 501 -12.11 22.64 2.30
C THR A 501 -13.50 23.01 1.79
N SER A 502 -13.82 24.28 1.82
CA SER A 502 -15.00 24.86 1.14
C SER A 502 -14.65 25.62 -0.13
N ASP A 503 -13.45 25.40 -0.70
CA ASP A 503 -13.05 26.05 -1.95
C ASP A 503 -14.04 25.69 -3.06
N PRO A 504 -14.73 26.69 -3.67
CA PRO A 504 -15.76 26.40 -4.66
C PRO A 504 -15.22 25.85 -5.98
N ALA A 505 -13.95 26.08 -6.32
CA ALA A 505 -13.35 25.52 -7.54
C ALA A 505 -13.09 24.00 -7.36
N ILE A 506 -12.56 23.62 -6.19
CA ILE A 506 -12.38 22.20 -5.82
C ILE A 506 -13.76 21.51 -5.76
N GLY A 507 -14.77 22.18 -5.17
CA GLY A 507 -16.13 21.65 -5.08
C GLY A 507 -16.78 21.41 -6.45
N ARG A 508 -16.65 22.37 -7.38
CA ARG A 508 -17.16 22.21 -8.76
C ARG A 508 -16.48 21.08 -9.50
N ASP A 509 -15.16 20.95 -9.37
CA ASP A 509 -14.41 19.86 -9.99
C ASP A 509 -14.78 18.51 -9.39
N ALA A 510 -15.00 18.44 -8.08
CA ALA A 510 -15.48 17.24 -7.40
C ALA A 510 -16.90 16.85 -7.89
N ALA A 511 -17.83 17.82 -8.00
CA ALA A 511 -19.17 17.59 -8.52
C ALA A 511 -19.11 17.06 -9.97
N LYS A 512 -18.32 17.71 -10.83
CA LYS A 512 -18.06 17.27 -12.21
C LYS A 512 -17.49 15.86 -12.25
N THR A 513 -16.59 15.54 -11.30
CA THR A 513 -15.96 14.21 -11.21
C THR A 513 -16.98 13.12 -10.93
N PHE A 514 -17.80 13.28 -9.90
CA PHE A 514 -18.85 12.31 -9.58
C PHE A 514 -19.87 12.16 -10.70
N ASP A 515 -20.27 13.27 -11.33
CA ASP A 515 -21.21 13.27 -12.43
C ASP A 515 -20.67 12.52 -13.67
N ARG A 516 -19.41 12.72 -14.04
CA ARG A 516 -18.77 12.02 -15.16
C ARG A 516 -18.57 10.52 -14.85
N LEU A 517 -18.08 10.21 -13.65
CA LEU A 517 -17.88 8.83 -13.22
C LEU A 517 -19.21 8.05 -13.17
N ALA A 518 -20.32 8.70 -12.78
CA ALA A 518 -21.64 8.09 -12.81
C ALA A 518 -22.11 7.73 -14.23
N ARG A 519 -21.64 8.44 -15.24
CA ARG A 519 -21.90 8.11 -16.66
C ARG A 519 -20.87 7.15 -17.27
N GLY A 520 -19.94 6.63 -16.50
CA GLY A 520 -18.89 5.73 -17.01
C GLY A 520 -17.76 6.45 -17.75
N GLU A 521 -17.62 7.77 -17.58
CA GLU A 521 -16.69 8.63 -18.30
C GLU A 521 -15.53 9.10 -17.43
N THR A 522 -14.37 9.38 -18.05
CA THR A 522 -13.25 10.07 -17.39
C THR A 522 -13.48 11.59 -17.35
N VAL A 523 -12.72 12.28 -16.53
CA VAL A 523 -12.84 13.73 -16.35
C VAL A 523 -11.72 14.43 -17.11
N GLY A 524 -12.08 15.22 -18.10
CA GLY A 524 -11.15 16.05 -18.85
C GLY A 524 -10.64 17.27 -18.06
N GLU A 525 -10.72 18.45 -18.65
CA GLU A 525 -10.26 19.70 -18.04
C GLU A 525 -10.96 20.00 -16.71
N THR A 526 -10.19 20.48 -15.74
CA THR A 526 -10.59 20.86 -14.39
C THR A 526 -10.00 22.22 -14.01
N GLU A 527 -10.61 22.88 -13.03
CA GLU A 527 -10.19 24.21 -12.60
C GLU A 527 -9.09 24.13 -11.51
N ALA A 528 -9.26 23.24 -10.52
CA ALA A 528 -8.41 23.13 -9.34
C ALA A 528 -7.83 21.75 -9.12
N LEU A 529 -8.56 20.67 -9.43
CA LEU A 529 -8.10 19.30 -9.23
C LEU A 529 -7.26 18.82 -10.42
N TRP A 530 -6.18 18.09 -10.15
CA TRP A 530 -5.49 17.32 -11.18
C TRP A 530 -6.06 15.89 -11.17
N LEU A 531 -6.78 15.52 -12.20
CA LEU A 531 -7.42 14.21 -12.28
C LEU A 531 -6.72 13.31 -13.30
N ALA A 532 -6.37 12.10 -12.89
CA ALA A 532 -5.91 11.08 -13.82
C ALA A 532 -7.11 10.43 -14.54
N PRO A 533 -6.92 9.96 -15.80
CA PRO A 533 -5.66 9.93 -16.54
C PRO A 533 -5.31 11.23 -17.29
N GLU A 534 -6.22 12.17 -17.45
CA GLU A 534 -6.08 13.26 -18.43
C GLU A 534 -5.36 14.49 -17.85
N GLY A 535 -5.58 14.85 -16.58
CA GLY A 535 -5.03 16.08 -15.96
C GLY A 535 -3.77 15.85 -15.12
N TYR A 536 -3.68 14.75 -14.38
CA TYR A 536 -2.62 14.53 -13.40
C TYR A 536 -1.20 14.56 -13.99
N LYS A 537 -0.91 13.67 -14.95
CA LYS A 537 0.44 13.58 -15.54
C LYS A 537 0.85 14.83 -16.31
N PRO A 538 0.01 15.44 -17.17
CA PRO A 538 0.34 16.67 -17.86
C PRO A 538 0.67 17.82 -16.90
N GLN A 539 -0.13 18.02 -15.85
CA GLN A 539 0.12 19.07 -14.85
C GLN A 539 1.43 18.85 -14.10
N LEU A 540 1.68 17.61 -13.66
CA LEU A 540 2.94 17.24 -13.00
C LEU A 540 4.15 17.54 -13.90
N LEU A 541 4.12 17.12 -15.16
CA LEU A 541 5.22 17.36 -16.11
C LEU A 541 5.42 18.85 -16.38
N ALA A 542 4.35 19.65 -16.44
CA ALA A 542 4.44 21.09 -16.61
C ALA A 542 5.12 21.77 -15.41
N HIS A 543 4.81 21.35 -14.18
CA HIS A 543 5.47 21.90 -12.97
C HIS A 543 6.94 21.50 -12.90
N ILE A 544 7.30 20.23 -13.24
CA ILE A 544 8.70 19.81 -13.34
C ILE A 544 9.44 20.67 -14.36
N GLU A 545 8.87 20.86 -15.55
CA GLU A 545 9.45 21.68 -16.61
C GLU A 545 9.64 23.14 -16.20
N ALA A 546 8.67 23.72 -15.46
CA ALA A 546 8.78 25.08 -14.95
C ALA A 546 9.99 25.23 -14.00
N GLN A 547 10.18 24.26 -13.09
CA GLN A 547 11.35 24.26 -12.20
C GLN A 547 12.67 24.00 -12.96
N THR A 548 12.63 23.13 -13.97
CA THR A 548 13.81 22.86 -14.83
C THR A 548 14.34 24.13 -15.50
N ARG A 549 13.44 25.02 -15.97
CA ARG A 549 13.81 26.32 -16.58
C ARG A 549 14.47 27.28 -15.61
N LEU A 550 14.24 27.12 -14.30
CA LEU A 550 14.90 27.93 -13.28
C LEU A 550 16.33 27.45 -12.95
N GLY A 551 16.70 26.27 -13.45
CA GLY A 551 18.02 25.70 -13.22
C GLY A 551 18.34 25.57 -11.73
N PRO A 552 19.52 26.03 -11.23
CA PRO A 552 19.88 25.93 -9.82
C PRO A 552 18.97 26.67 -8.83
N LYS A 553 18.11 27.57 -9.30
CA LYS A 553 17.08 28.25 -8.48
C LYS A 553 15.82 27.42 -8.33
N GLY A 554 15.61 26.42 -9.19
CA GLY A 554 14.45 25.52 -9.14
C GLY A 554 14.56 24.53 -7.99
N TYR A 555 13.40 24.06 -7.52
CA TYR A 555 13.29 23.01 -6.52
C TYR A 555 12.09 22.13 -6.79
N ILE A 556 12.31 20.82 -6.68
CA ILE A 556 11.29 19.79 -6.82
C ILE A 556 11.38 18.85 -5.61
N GLY A 557 10.36 18.84 -4.77
CA GLY A 557 10.19 17.90 -3.66
C GLY A 557 9.05 16.95 -3.95
N ILE A 558 9.30 15.64 -3.95
CA ILE A 558 8.28 14.64 -4.25
C ILE A 558 8.31 13.54 -3.18
N LYS A 559 7.17 13.35 -2.50
CA LYS A 559 6.94 12.19 -1.65
C LYS A 559 5.87 11.30 -2.28
N VAL A 560 6.20 10.02 -2.48
CA VAL A 560 5.31 8.99 -3.03
C VAL A 560 5.66 7.62 -2.47
N ASN A 561 4.74 6.64 -2.62
CA ASN A 561 5.09 5.27 -2.26
C ASN A 561 5.96 4.59 -3.30
N SER A 562 5.77 4.90 -4.59
CA SER A 562 6.47 4.21 -5.68
C SER A 562 6.61 5.09 -6.91
N MET A 563 7.73 4.91 -7.64
CA MET A 563 8.04 5.63 -8.87
C MET A 563 8.64 4.68 -9.91
N ASN A 564 7.96 4.57 -11.08
CA ASN A 564 8.48 3.88 -12.27
C ASN A 564 7.92 4.45 -13.58
N ASP A 565 7.22 5.60 -13.54
CA ASP A 565 6.75 6.25 -14.76
C ASP A 565 7.97 6.82 -15.51
N ALA A 566 8.23 6.27 -16.68
CA ALA A 566 9.42 6.56 -17.45
C ALA A 566 9.49 8.03 -17.90
N ASP A 567 8.34 8.64 -18.26
CA ASP A 567 8.30 10.04 -18.69
C ASP A 567 8.62 10.98 -17.53
N VAL A 568 8.06 10.69 -16.34
CA VAL A 568 8.34 11.47 -15.14
C VAL A 568 9.81 11.35 -14.77
N MET A 569 10.37 10.12 -14.74
CA MET A 569 11.79 9.91 -14.43
C MET A 569 12.71 10.63 -15.42
N ALA A 570 12.38 10.58 -16.72
CA ALA A 570 13.17 11.28 -17.75
C ALA A 570 13.14 12.82 -17.56
N ARG A 571 11.99 13.38 -17.16
CA ARG A 571 11.90 14.83 -16.86
C ARG A 571 12.67 15.21 -15.61
N LEU A 572 12.70 14.37 -14.57
CA LEU A 572 13.53 14.59 -13.38
C LEU A 572 15.02 14.51 -13.69
N VAL A 573 15.46 13.61 -14.60
CA VAL A 573 16.83 13.58 -15.08
C VAL A 573 17.19 14.92 -15.74
N ARG A 574 16.34 15.42 -16.65
CA ARG A 574 16.56 16.72 -17.31
C ARG A 574 16.59 17.89 -16.31
N ALA A 575 15.75 17.85 -15.29
CA ALA A 575 15.78 18.86 -14.23
C ALA A 575 17.12 18.86 -13.50
N SER A 576 17.66 17.69 -13.16
CA SER A 576 18.98 17.55 -12.57
C SER A 576 20.09 18.02 -13.51
N GLU A 577 20.05 17.67 -14.79
CA GLU A 577 21.02 18.14 -15.81
C GLU A 577 21.02 19.68 -15.96
N ALA A 578 19.87 20.32 -15.71
CA ALA A 578 19.75 21.78 -15.67
C ALA A 578 20.21 22.40 -14.34
N GLY A 579 20.62 21.60 -13.34
CA GLY A 579 21.04 22.04 -12.03
C GLY A 579 19.90 22.22 -11.01
N THR A 580 18.67 21.83 -11.33
CA THR A 580 17.53 21.90 -10.42
C THR A 580 17.68 20.87 -9.31
N GLU A 581 17.51 21.30 -8.06
CA GLU A 581 17.52 20.39 -6.90
C GLU A 581 16.25 19.55 -6.86
N VAL A 582 16.42 18.23 -6.75
CA VAL A 582 15.32 17.26 -6.70
C VAL A 582 15.47 16.38 -5.46
N GLU A 583 14.51 16.46 -4.54
CA GLU A 583 14.41 15.61 -3.38
C GLU A 583 13.25 14.62 -3.51
N LEU A 584 13.56 13.34 -3.49
CA LEU A 584 12.58 12.26 -3.62
C LEU A 584 12.48 11.48 -2.30
N PHE A 585 11.29 11.43 -1.73
CA PHE A 585 10.96 10.60 -0.58
C PHE A 585 10.11 9.42 -1.08
N VAL A 586 10.77 8.26 -1.33
CA VAL A 586 10.14 7.10 -1.95
C VAL A 586 10.23 5.89 -1.04
N ARG A 587 9.12 5.52 -0.42
CA ARG A 587 9.09 4.40 0.53
C ARG A 587 9.46 3.06 -0.12
N GLY A 588 8.85 2.73 -1.26
CA GLY A 588 8.91 1.41 -1.88
C GLY A 588 9.77 1.38 -3.15
N ILE A 589 9.11 1.18 -4.28
CA ILE A 589 9.76 1.10 -5.61
C ILE A 589 10.28 2.48 -6.02
N CYS A 590 11.57 2.58 -6.27
CA CYS A 590 12.19 3.73 -6.93
C CYS A 590 13.06 3.21 -8.09
N CYS A 591 12.63 3.49 -9.31
CA CYS A 591 13.34 3.04 -10.49
C CYS A 591 14.35 4.06 -11.04
N LEU A 592 14.50 5.23 -10.43
CA LEU A 592 15.46 6.27 -10.82
C LEU A 592 16.70 6.20 -9.92
N ARG A 593 17.89 6.11 -10.49
CA ARG A 593 19.18 6.15 -9.78
C ARG A 593 19.58 7.61 -9.52
N PRO A 594 19.80 8.00 -8.25
CA PRO A 594 20.28 9.33 -7.89
C PRO A 594 21.80 9.44 -8.00
N GLY A 595 22.33 10.65 -7.96
CA GLY A 595 23.76 10.92 -7.73
C GLY A 595 24.72 10.46 -8.84
N VAL A 596 24.22 10.17 -10.04
CA VAL A 596 25.06 9.81 -11.19
C VAL A 596 25.67 11.11 -11.77
N PRO A 597 27.01 11.25 -11.80
CA PRO A 597 27.67 12.48 -12.26
C PRO A 597 27.21 12.94 -13.64
N GLY A 598 26.96 14.24 -13.79
CA GLY A 598 26.49 14.86 -15.03
C GLY A 598 25.08 14.52 -15.46
N ARG A 599 24.37 13.68 -14.72
CA ARG A 599 23.02 13.21 -15.09
C ARG A 599 22.00 13.40 -13.94
N THR A 600 22.18 12.72 -12.82
CA THR A 600 21.26 12.74 -11.68
C THR A 600 21.94 13.21 -10.40
N GLU A 601 23.02 13.98 -10.51
CA GLU A 601 23.82 14.44 -9.38
C GLU A 601 23.06 15.37 -8.43
N HIS A 602 22.05 16.10 -8.95
CA HIS A 602 21.18 16.96 -8.15
C HIS A 602 19.91 16.25 -7.66
N ILE A 603 19.81 14.92 -7.84
CA ILE A 603 18.71 14.10 -7.32
C ILE A 603 19.17 13.37 -6.07
N SER A 604 18.41 13.51 -4.99
CA SER A 604 18.52 12.68 -3.79
C SER A 604 17.28 11.80 -3.62
N VAL A 605 17.47 10.57 -3.10
CA VAL A 605 16.37 9.65 -2.82
C VAL A 605 16.48 9.14 -1.40
N ARG A 606 15.43 9.35 -0.62
CA ARG A 606 15.29 8.92 0.76
C ARG A 606 14.08 8.01 0.93
N SER A 607 14.23 6.96 1.73
CA SER A 607 13.16 6.02 2.07
C SER A 607 13.08 5.89 3.59
N ILE A 608 11.91 6.08 4.17
CA ILE A 608 11.69 5.87 5.61
C ILE A 608 10.86 4.61 5.80
N ILE A 609 11.34 3.73 6.68
CA ILE A 609 10.64 2.54 7.15
C ILE A 609 10.67 2.61 8.67
N GLY A 610 9.51 2.63 9.28
CA GLY A 610 9.37 2.82 10.70
C GLY A 610 8.08 2.21 11.27
N ARG A 611 7.62 2.77 12.38
CA ARG A 611 6.43 2.32 13.09
C ARG A 611 5.18 2.39 12.22
N TYR A 612 5.04 3.48 11.45
CA TYR A 612 3.93 3.72 10.54
C TYR A 612 4.36 3.50 9.11
N LEU A 613 3.42 3.07 8.29
CA LEU A 613 3.63 2.90 6.86
C LEU A 613 3.52 4.28 6.19
N GLU A 614 4.63 4.79 5.68
CA GLU A 614 4.68 6.03 4.91
C GLU A 614 3.81 5.93 3.66
N HIS A 615 2.70 6.67 3.59
CA HIS A 615 1.69 6.46 2.55
C HIS A 615 1.23 7.73 1.85
N GLU A 616 1.32 8.90 2.45
CA GLU A 616 0.92 10.16 1.85
C GLU A 616 1.71 10.50 0.58
N ARG A 617 1.07 11.25 -0.33
CA ARG A 617 1.70 11.77 -1.55
C ARG A 617 1.66 13.29 -1.49
N ILE A 618 2.84 13.87 -1.64
CA ILE A 618 3.06 15.31 -1.55
C ILE A 618 3.96 15.74 -2.71
N PHE A 619 3.59 16.79 -3.41
CA PHE A 619 4.46 17.46 -4.39
C PHE A 619 4.70 18.88 -3.97
N VAL A 620 5.94 19.32 -4.09
CA VAL A 620 6.38 20.68 -3.78
C VAL A 620 7.20 21.21 -4.95
N PHE A 621 6.82 22.37 -5.47
CA PHE A 621 7.54 23.04 -6.55
C PHE A 621 7.91 24.46 -6.13
N GLY A 622 9.17 24.83 -6.36
CA GLY A 622 9.66 26.17 -6.01
C GLY A 622 10.04 26.34 -4.54
N ARG A 623 10.43 27.57 -4.19
CA ARG A 623 10.92 27.96 -2.86
C ARG A 623 10.29 29.26 -2.40
N GLY A 624 10.22 29.50 -1.08
CA GLY A 624 9.71 30.73 -0.48
C GLY A 624 8.24 30.99 -0.84
N ASP A 625 7.90 32.24 -1.15
CA ASP A 625 6.52 32.68 -1.42
C ASP A 625 5.94 32.08 -2.72
N ALA A 626 6.80 31.72 -3.67
CA ALA A 626 6.41 31.10 -4.93
C ALA A 626 6.29 29.55 -4.82
N GLN A 627 6.40 28.99 -3.63
CA GLN A 627 6.32 27.56 -3.42
C GLN A 627 4.88 27.07 -3.52
N GLU A 628 4.66 26.08 -4.37
CA GLU A 628 3.36 25.40 -4.53
C GLU A 628 3.42 24.02 -3.89
N VAL A 629 2.37 23.67 -3.17
CA VAL A 629 2.26 22.40 -2.43
C VAL A 629 0.98 21.69 -2.86
N PHE A 630 1.11 20.41 -3.22
CA PHE A 630 -0.01 19.56 -3.63
C PHE A 630 -0.04 18.26 -2.84
N ILE A 631 -1.24 17.78 -2.54
CA ILE A 631 -1.48 16.45 -1.97
C ILE A 631 -2.46 15.67 -2.84
N GLY A 632 -2.37 14.34 -2.82
CA GLY A 632 -3.29 13.51 -3.59
C GLY A 632 -3.10 12.01 -3.42
N SER A 633 -3.84 11.26 -4.25
CA SER A 633 -3.97 9.81 -4.09
C SER A 633 -3.00 8.98 -4.93
N GLY A 634 -2.36 9.57 -5.94
CA GLY A 634 -1.61 8.87 -6.98
C GLY A 634 -0.12 8.74 -6.70
N ASP A 635 0.43 7.55 -6.93
CA ASP A 635 1.89 7.34 -7.05
C ASP A 635 2.39 7.70 -8.45
N LEU A 636 3.70 7.77 -8.62
CA LEU A 636 4.38 7.94 -9.91
C LEU A 636 4.63 6.59 -10.60
N LEU A 637 3.57 5.79 -10.71
CA LEU A 637 3.57 4.56 -11.48
C LEU A 637 2.68 4.75 -12.71
N GLU A 638 3.07 4.19 -13.87
CA GLU A 638 2.30 4.28 -15.12
C GLU A 638 0.82 3.92 -14.93
N ARG A 639 0.53 2.92 -14.09
CA ARG A 639 -0.87 2.55 -13.78
C ARG A 639 -1.64 3.65 -13.02
N ASN A 640 -0.98 4.48 -12.22
CA ASN A 640 -1.62 5.59 -11.49
C ASN A 640 -1.82 6.79 -12.40
N THR A 641 -0.85 7.07 -13.26
CA THR A 641 -0.89 8.20 -14.17
C THR A 641 -1.83 7.98 -15.37
N MET A 642 -2.01 6.70 -15.83
CA MET A 642 -2.69 6.39 -17.09
C MET A 642 -3.88 5.43 -16.99
N ARG A 643 -4.00 4.63 -15.91
CA ARG A 643 -4.98 3.53 -15.82
C ARG A 643 -5.84 3.55 -14.56
N ARG A 644 -5.79 4.65 -13.82
CA ARG A 644 -6.58 4.88 -12.61
C ARG A 644 -7.22 6.25 -12.64
N ILE A 645 -8.26 6.42 -11.83
CA ILE A 645 -8.77 7.73 -11.45
C ILE A 645 -8.09 8.10 -10.14
N GLU A 646 -7.22 9.10 -10.20
CA GLU A 646 -6.51 9.69 -9.07
C GLU A 646 -6.83 11.18 -9.01
N ALA A 647 -6.70 11.79 -7.83
CA ALA A 647 -6.90 13.21 -7.67
C ALA A 647 -5.77 13.85 -6.87
N PHE A 648 -5.35 15.04 -7.28
CA PHE A 648 -4.47 15.95 -6.54
C PHE A 648 -5.11 17.32 -6.42
N THR A 649 -4.81 18.00 -5.33
CA THR A 649 -5.23 19.39 -5.09
C THR A 649 -4.09 20.21 -4.53
N ALA A 650 -4.06 21.51 -4.85
CA ALA A 650 -3.17 22.46 -4.21
C ALA A 650 -3.63 22.70 -2.76
N VAL A 651 -2.68 22.82 -1.84
CA VAL A 651 -2.92 23.23 -0.45
C VAL A 651 -2.61 24.71 -0.36
N THR A 652 -3.66 25.52 -0.40
CA THR A 652 -3.55 27.00 -0.48
C THR A 652 -3.69 27.70 0.85
N ASP A 653 -4.36 27.08 1.83
CA ASP A 653 -4.45 27.60 3.19
C ASP A 653 -3.06 27.65 3.83
N PRO A 654 -2.60 28.80 4.36
CA PRO A 654 -1.24 28.96 4.87
C PRO A 654 -0.89 28.00 6.02
N ASN A 655 -1.85 27.70 6.90
CA ASN A 655 -1.63 26.80 8.04
C ASN A 655 -1.53 25.35 7.58
N ALA A 656 -2.48 24.88 6.77
CA ALA A 656 -2.46 23.55 6.18
C ALA A 656 -1.19 23.33 5.34
N ARG A 657 -0.78 24.35 4.55
CA ARG A 657 0.46 24.29 3.75
C ARG A 657 1.70 24.15 4.64
N ALA A 658 1.79 24.92 5.72
CA ALA A 658 2.90 24.85 6.66
C ALA A 658 2.98 23.47 7.33
N GLU A 659 1.85 22.86 7.67
CA GLU A 659 1.79 21.51 8.23
C GLU A 659 2.28 20.44 7.24
N VAL A 660 1.89 20.52 5.96
CA VAL A 660 2.39 19.60 4.92
C VAL A 660 3.90 19.75 4.71
N LEU A 661 4.41 20.98 4.71
CA LEU A 661 5.84 21.24 4.58
C LEU A 661 6.64 20.75 5.78
N GLU A 662 6.07 20.80 7.00
CA GLU A 662 6.71 20.27 8.20
C GLU A 662 6.83 18.74 8.16
N VAL A 663 5.87 18.04 7.55
CA VAL A 663 5.99 16.59 7.32
C VAL A 663 7.26 16.28 6.51
N LEU A 664 7.47 16.97 5.38
CA LEU A 664 8.68 16.77 4.57
C LEU A 664 9.96 17.23 5.28
N SER A 665 9.88 18.33 6.03
CA SER A 665 10.99 18.84 6.84
C SER A 665 11.44 17.82 7.89
N ALA A 666 10.49 17.20 8.60
CA ALA A 666 10.76 16.14 9.56
C ALA A 666 11.42 14.93 8.90
N MET A 667 10.91 14.49 7.75
CA MET A 667 11.47 13.36 7.00
C MET A 667 12.91 13.66 6.50
N ARG A 668 13.20 14.91 6.13
CA ARG A 668 14.55 15.33 5.71
C ARG A 668 15.54 15.24 6.86
N ARG A 669 15.11 15.58 8.07
CA ARG A 669 15.92 15.54 9.30
C ARG A 669 16.10 14.15 9.88
N ASP A 670 15.27 13.16 9.48
CA ASP A 670 15.34 11.79 10.01
C ASP A 670 16.72 11.18 9.74
N ASN A 671 17.43 10.87 10.82
CA ASN A 671 18.77 10.27 10.78
C ASN A 671 18.81 8.88 11.42
N ARG A 672 17.63 8.29 11.77
CA ARG A 672 17.53 6.97 12.39
C ARG A 672 16.83 5.94 11.51
N GLN A 673 15.73 6.32 10.86
CA GLN A 673 14.91 5.42 10.06
C GLN A 673 15.07 5.64 8.55
N ALA A 674 15.78 6.71 8.16
CA ALA A 674 16.00 7.04 6.77
C ALA A 674 17.07 6.17 6.12
N TRP A 675 16.72 5.59 4.97
CA TRP A 675 17.61 4.90 4.05
C TRP A 675 17.91 5.83 2.87
N ILE A 676 19.18 6.00 2.53
CA ILE A 676 19.62 6.85 1.43
C ILE A 676 20.02 5.97 0.25
N MET A 677 19.39 6.19 -0.89
CA MET A 677 19.72 5.48 -2.13
C MET A 677 21.05 5.97 -2.68
N GLN A 678 21.91 5.03 -3.06
CA GLN A 678 23.22 5.29 -3.62
C GLN A 678 23.18 5.32 -5.16
N PRO A 679 24.21 5.87 -5.83
CA PRO A 679 24.28 5.92 -7.29
C PRO A 679 24.22 4.56 -7.99
N ASP A 680 24.55 3.48 -7.32
CA ASP A 680 24.43 2.10 -7.84
C ASP A 680 23.00 1.50 -7.66
N GLY A 681 22.13 2.22 -6.97
CA GLY A 681 20.75 1.77 -6.66
C GLY A 681 20.63 0.99 -5.36
N SER A 682 21.73 0.76 -4.64
CA SER A 682 21.70 0.21 -3.28
C SER A 682 21.19 1.26 -2.27
N TYR A 683 20.82 0.79 -1.07
CA TYR A 683 20.39 1.68 0.01
C TYR A 683 21.28 1.50 1.22
N LEU A 684 21.70 2.60 1.80
CA LEU A 684 22.46 2.65 3.06
C LEU A 684 21.64 3.38 4.13
N ARG A 685 21.69 2.88 5.35
CA ARG A 685 21.25 3.63 6.53
C ARG A 685 22.50 4.30 7.08
N PRO A 686 22.60 5.62 7.02
CA PRO A 686 23.80 6.33 7.54
C PRO A 686 23.85 6.19 9.07
N GLU A 687 25.07 6.18 9.60
CA GLU A 687 25.25 6.33 11.05
C GLU A 687 24.71 7.70 11.47
N PRO A 688 23.97 7.79 12.59
CA PRO A 688 23.40 9.05 13.05
C PRO A 688 24.49 10.09 13.31
N ALA A 689 24.46 11.18 12.56
CA ALA A 689 25.27 12.35 12.86
C ALA A 689 24.52 13.25 13.86
N GLY A 690 25.02 13.38 15.06
CA GLY A 690 24.40 14.17 16.14
C GLY A 690 23.31 13.42 16.91
N GLU A 691 22.35 14.16 17.51
CA GLU A 691 21.27 13.56 18.26
C GLU A 691 20.34 12.74 17.37
N PRO A 692 19.88 11.55 17.81
CA PRO A 692 18.93 10.74 17.07
C PRO A 692 17.62 11.48 16.85
N PHE A 693 17.20 11.61 15.60
CA PHE A 693 15.94 12.23 15.21
C PHE A 693 15.11 11.24 14.40
N VAL A 694 13.91 10.92 14.92
CA VAL A 694 12.93 10.04 14.28
C VAL A 694 11.74 10.89 13.87
N SER A 695 11.51 11.03 12.57
CA SER A 695 10.47 11.87 12.01
C SER A 695 9.08 11.53 12.52
N GLN A 696 8.72 10.25 12.57
CA GLN A 696 7.40 9.79 13.02
C GLN A 696 7.14 10.10 14.50
N THR A 697 8.14 10.01 15.36
CA THR A 697 8.03 10.38 16.78
C THR A 697 7.90 11.89 16.95
N TYR A 698 8.68 12.66 16.21
CA TYR A 698 8.59 14.11 16.21
C TYR A 698 7.21 14.59 15.75
N LEU A 699 6.69 14.05 14.65
CA LEU A 699 5.40 14.44 14.10
C LEU A 699 4.23 14.15 15.05
N HIS A 700 4.31 13.11 15.87
CA HIS A 700 3.33 12.91 16.96
C HIS A 700 3.29 14.09 17.92
N THR A 701 4.44 14.54 18.38
CA THR A 701 4.53 15.70 19.30
C THR A 701 4.08 16.98 18.62
N TYR A 702 4.51 17.19 17.39
CA TYR A 702 4.17 18.36 16.60
C TYR A 702 2.65 18.50 16.41
N PHE A 703 1.99 17.45 15.91
CA PHE A 703 0.55 17.49 15.67
C PHE A 703 -0.27 17.44 16.96
N ALA A 704 0.20 16.80 18.03
CA ALA A 704 -0.46 16.84 19.33
C ALA A 704 -0.47 18.25 19.96
N GLY A 705 0.54 19.07 19.68
CA GLY A 705 0.62 20.46 20.12
C GLY A 705 -0.26 21.45 19.31
N ARG A 706 -0.83 21.01 18.20
CA ARG A 706 -1.66 21.85 17.30
C ARG A 706 -3.12 21.70 17.67
N THR A 707 -3.71 22.71 18.32
CA THR A 707 -5.13 22.69 18.69
C THR A 707 -5.96 23.51 17.72
N VAL A 708 -6.98 22.90 17.13
CA VAL A 708 -7.99 23.54 16.28
C VAL A 708 -9.24 23.81 17.13
N THR A 709 -9.64 25.07 17.24
CA THR A 709 -10.81 25.47 18.02
C THR A 709 -11.69 26.42 17.20
N LYS A 710 -12.95 26.54 17.59
CA LYS A 710 -13.93 27.45 16.96
C LYS A 710 -13.51 28.94 17.04
N SER A 711 -12.68 29.28 17.99
CA SER A 711 -12.19 30.66 18.25
C SER A 711 -10.88 30.99 17.54
N ALA A 712 -10.52 30.30 16.45
CA ALA A 712 -9.42 30.75 15.59
C ALA A 712 -9.71 32.18 15.07
N PRO A 713 -8.71 33.10 15.05
CA PRO A 713 -8.93 34.49 14.66
C PRO A 713 -9.58 34.56 13.27
N SER A 714 -10.63 35.36 13.15
CA SER A 714 -11.38 35.58 11.92
C SER A 714 -10.47 36.14 10.83
N ALA A 715 -9.99 35.26 9.95
CA ALA A 715 -9.51 35.74 8.66
C ALA A 715 -10.68 36.36 7.91
N PRO A 716 -10.50 37.45 7.18
CA PRO A 716 -11.57 38.00 6.38
C PRO A 716 -12.10 36.94 5.41
N PRO A 717 -13.43 36.90 5.18
CA PRO A 717 -14.02 35.89 4.30
C PRO A 717 -13.31 35.93 2.95
N ARG A 718 -12.95 34.76 2.43
CA ARG A 718 -12.28 34.62 1.12
C ARG A 718 -13.06 35.43 0.08
N PRO A 719 -12.44 36.38 -0.66
CA PRO A 719 -13.16 37.18 -1.63
C PRO A 719 -13.74 36.26 -2.70
N GLN A 720 -15.05 36.11 -2.70
CA GLN A 720 -15.75 35.45 -3.79
C GLN A 720 -15.45 36.24 -5.06
N LYS A 721 -14.62 35.68 -5.96
CA LYS A 721 -14.48 36.25 -7.31
C LYS A 721 -15.87 36.26 -7.95
N LYS A 722 -16.53 37.41 -7.92
CA LYS A 722 -17.83 37.56 -8.58
C LYS A 722 -17.68 37.16 -10.05
N LEU A 723 -18.41 36.12 -10.44
CA LEU A 723 -18.47 35.77 -11.86
C LEU A 723 -18.78 37.00 -12.67
N PRO A 724 -18.08 37.26 -13.79
CA PRO A 724 -18.39 38.35 -14.69
C PRO A 724 -19.88 38.33 -15.06
N TRP A 725 -20.53 39.53 -15.13
CA TRP A 725 -21.96 39.65 -15.33
C TRP A 725 -22.47 38.88 -16.56
N TRP A 726 -21.68 38.77 -17.62
CA TRP A 726 -22.01 38.03 -18.85
C TRP A 726 -22.09 36.48 -18.61
N ARG A 727 -21.32 35.93 -17.67
CA ARG A 727 -21.45 34.51 -17.26
C ARG A 727 -22.72 34.30 -16.43
N ARG A 728 -23.16 35.29 -15.65
CA ARG A 728 -24.43 35.23 -14.91
C ARG A 728 -25.62 35.26 -15.87
N LEU A 729 -25.54 36.02 -16.95
CA LEU A 729 -26.55 36.11 -18.00
C LEU A 729 -26.64 34.75 -18.78
N TRP A 730 -25.50 34.12 -19.06
CA TRP A 730 -25.45 32.83 -19.73
C TRP A 730 -26.08 31.71 -18.90
N ILE A 731 -25.81 31.63 -17.62
CA ILE A 731 -26.41 30.67 -16.68
C ILE A 731 -27.93 30.92 -16.57
N TRP A 732 -28.37 32.15 -16.59
CA TRP A 732 -29.80 32.50 -16.56
C TRP A 732 -30.51 32.11 -17.87
N LEU A 733 -29.90 32.33 -19.03
CA LEU A 733 -30.44 31.94 -20.35
C LEU A 733 -30.48 30.45 -20.59
N TRP A 734 -29.69 29.68 -19.88
CA TRP A 734 -29.68 28.21 -20.02
C TRP A 734 -30.62 27.49 -19.04
N ASN A 735 -31.04 28.14 -17.98
CA ASN A 735 -31.93 27.57 -16.96
C ASN A 735 -33.41 28.05 -17.13
N ASN A 736 -33.73 28.84 -18.13
CA ASN A 736 -35.07 29.21 -18.60
C ASN A 736 -35.19 28.83 -20.10
#